data_c7a2c7218bb64e5a2a9b63b5cd5245bd
#
_entry.id   c7a2c7218bb64e5a2a9b63b5cd5245bd
#
_cell.length_a   1.000
_cell.length_b   1.000
_cell.length_c   1.000
_cell.angle_alpha   90.00
_cell.angle_beta   90.00
_cell.angle_gamma   90.00
#
_symmetry.space_group_name_H-M   'P 1'
#
loop_
_entity.id
_entity.type
_entity.pdbx_description
1 polymer ?
#
loop_
_entity_poly.entity_id
_entity_poly.type
_entity_poly.pdbx_seq_one_letter_code
_entity_poly.pdbx_strand_id
1 'polypeptide(L)'
;MKRLTIFLLAAVPCFAQKPFEFWPGAAYDPKVPTIRQVLGYDPGEKLTGAAGLTRYIEALAAAEPARMKIFEYGESWEGRKLVYAAIGSEPNIRRLGEIKSTMQRFADPRKTSESEARSLMAGLPAAVWLSYGVHGNEISSCDAALLTAYHLLAARNDKLVDDIFSKVLVLIDPTQNPDGRDRFVNYFDQTRGLVPDSSPLAAERNEPWPGGRVNHYLFDLNRDWIALTQPEVAAEVKALREWLPLVYVDLHEMSGDSTYFFTPEADPYNPHLTATQRQSLNLFGKNNAKWFDKYGFDYFTREEYDAFYPGYGASWPLYYGALAMTYEQASVRGLVVRRSDDTLLTYRDTVRHHFVASISTLETAAANREKLLTDFYRYRASAVEEGRKEAVKAFLLPRGRDASGTDKLAGILMEHGIEVSRAKAPFRTGDKEYAPGTYVVSLAQPAKRFIRTLLDPQVPMDDKFVAAEEARRRLKQRTEIYDVTAWSLPLLFNVEAIAGDTVPEGVLEPAAPTRILPGEVHGGQASVAYLVPWGSQAAGRLLAAALRQDLKVSSTDKPFTQDGVKFPEGSLILKIAANPPDLAARMARLAHDTGAHIYAANSGWVDDGVNFGSRWVVTLKKPAIALAWDIPTQSASAGATRFVLERQYGYPVTPVRASQLATGDLSKFQVLVLPSGGNYVAALGENGIDHIKDWVNAGGTIVALGEAVGFLANKDVALLDIAQENALREGDDKDDKKDKADEDTGRVPGTTIANESDFEKATKANSELPDVAPGAIVRARVRPDYWLTAGAGEIVYAMAEGRAIFTPIKSDKGVNAVYFDAADKLVASGHLWAENRKQMAFKPLVISAASGRGIVVAFTEDPNFRAFNDGMNVLFLNAVFRGPAHAR
;
A
#
# COMPACT_ATOMS: atom_id res chain seq x y z
N MET A 1 -51.34 -36.50 -62.69
CA MET A 1 -51.39 -36.75 -61.26
C MET A 1 -50.35 -35.86 -60.59
N LYS A 2 -50.79 -34.73 -59.99
CA LYS A 2 -49.95 -33.81 -59.25
C LYS A 2 -50.01 -34.28 -57.82
N ARG A 3 -48.81 -34.62 -57.27
CA ARG A 3 -48.65 -34.92 -55.85
C ARG A 3 -48.46 -33.59 -55.05
N LEU A 4 -49.43 -33.32 -54.17
CA LEU A 4 -49.41 -32.22 -53.23
C LEU A 4 -48.61 -32.63 -52.02
N THR A 5 -47.42 -32.04 -51.79
CA THR A 5 -46.61 -32.28 -50.59
C THR A 5 -47.03 -31.25 -49.52
N ILE A 6 -47.67 -31.70 -48.42
CA ILE A 6 -48.06 -30.88 -47.30
C ILE A 6 -46.84 -30.81 -46.36
N PHE A 7 -46.27 -29.64 -46.20
CA PHE A 7 -45.29 -29.33 -45.15
C PHE A 7 -46.05 -29.11 -43.83
N LEU A 8 -45.93 -30.05 -42.90
CA LEU A 8 -46.31 -29.80 -41.50
C LEU A 8 -45.24 -28.91 -40.86
N LEU A 9 -45.54 -27.65 -40.59
CA LEU A 9 -44.77 -26.82 -39.69
C LEU A 9 -45.02 -27.32 -38.25
N ALA A 10 -44.04 -28.02 -37.68
CA ALA A 10 -44.02 -28.32 -36.24
C ALA A 10 -43.71 -27.00 -35.49
N ALA A 11 -44.70 -26.43 -34.84
CA ALA A 11 -44.51 -25.34 -33.87
C ALA A 11 -43.74 -25.90 -32.68
N VAL A 12 -42.43 -25.60 -32.63
CA VAL A 12 -41.63 -25.82 -31.42
C VAL A 12 -42.20 -24.88 -30.36
N PRO A 13 -42.69 -25.38 -29.21
CA PRO A 13 -43.09 -24.47 -28.13
C PRO A 13 -41.85 -23.73 -27.66
N CYS A 14 -41.79 -22.44 -27.89
CA CYS A 14 -40.86 -21.52 -27.30
C CYS A 14 -41.21 -21.48 -25.79
N PHE A 15 -40.57 -22.31 -24.97
CA PHE A 15 -40.59 -22.12 -23.53
C PHE A 15 -39.95 -20.77 -23.27
N ALA A 16 -40.77 -19.76 -23.01
CA ALA A 16 -40.25 -18.49 -22.48
C ALA A 16 -39.51 -18.84 -21.18
N GLN A 17 -38.20 -18.77 -21.22
CA GLN A 17 -37.39 -18.88 -20.01
C GLN A 17 -37.91 -17.83 -19.02
N LYS A 18 -38.28 -18.28 -17.79
CA LYS A 18 -38.63 -17.33 -16.74
C LYS A 18 -37.49 -16.31 -16.60
N PRO A 19 -37.81 -15.00 -16.47
CA PRO A 19 -36.82 -14.00 -16.22
C PRO A 19 -35.97 -14.40 -15.00
N PHE A 20 -34.67 -14.20 -15.07
CA PHE A 20 -33.79 -14.48 -13.97
C PHE A 20 -34.12 -13.53 -12.80
N GLU A 21 -34.43 -14.09 -11.63
CA GLU A 21 -34.76 -13.33 -10.44
C GLU A 21 -33.54 -13.29 -9.50
N PHE A 22 -32.96 -12.11 -9.31
CA PHE A 22 -31.86 -11.91 -8.34
C PHE A 22 -32.32 -12.20 -6.90
N TRP A 23 -33.57 -11.81 -6.58
CA TRP A 23 -34.24 -12.09 -5.31
C TRP A 23 -35.61 -12.70 -5.56
N PRO A 24 -35.75 -14.03 -5.48
CA PRO A 24 -36.97 -14.72 -5.81
C PRO A 24 -38.17 -14.27 -4.97
N GLY A 25 -39.25 -13.91 -5.66
CA GLY A 25 -40.50 -13.49 -5.03
C GLY A 25 -40.58 -12.02 -4.62
N ALA A 26 -39.54 -11.20 -4.88
CA ALA A 26 -39.59 -9.76 -4.63
C ALA A 26 -40.59 -9.05 -5.55
N ALA A 27 -41.38 -8.14 -4.99
CA ALA A 27 -42.23 -7.20 -5.73
C ALA A 27 -41.57 -5.80 -5.67
N TYR A 28 -41.43 -5.15 -6.81
CA TYR A 28 -40.76 -3.85 -6.92
C TYR A 28 -41.74 -2.75 -7.34
N ASP A 29 -41.51 -1.54 -6.80
CA ASP A 29 -42.23 -0.34 -7.20
C ASP A 29 -41.82 0.10 -8.61
N PRO A 30 -42.73 0.16 -9.56
CA PRO A 30 -42.40 0.56 -10.93
C PRO A 30 -42.00 2.04 -11.09
N LYS A 31 -42.16 2.85 -10.03
CA LYS A 31 -41.71 4.25 -10.02
C LYS A 31 -40.21 4.37 -9.80
N VAL A 32 -39.56 3.36 -9.19
CA VAL A 32 -38.10 3.33 -9.00
C VAL A 32 -37.47 2.74 -10.27
N PRO A 33 -36.62 3.49 -10.98
CA PRO A 33 -36.13 3.06 -12.27
C PRO A 33 -35.18 1.85 -12.12
N THR A 34 -35.39 0.83 -12.97
CA THR A 34 -34.50 -0.34 -13.05
C THR A 34 -33.17 0.05 -13.71
N ILE A 35 -32.14 -0.80 -13.52
CA ILE A 35 -30.84 -0.64 -14.18
C ILE A 35 -31.02 -0.59 -15.69
N ARG A 36 -31.90 -1.45 -16.28
CA ARG A 36 -32.22 -1.43 -17.71
C ARG A 36 -32.84 -0.12 -18.19
N GLN A 37 -33.71 0.50 -17.41
CA GLN A 37 -34.32 1.78 -17.78
C GLN A 37 -33.32 2.92 -17.84
N VAL A 38 -32.28 2.91 -17.00
CA VAL A 38 -31.27 3.98 -16.92
C VAL A 38 -30.03 3.67 -17.78
N LEU A 39 -29.55 2.44 -17.75
CA LEU A 39 -28.31 2.03 -18.41
C LEU A 39 -28.49 1.25 -19.71
N GLY A 40 -29.70 0.72 -19.97
CA GLY A 40 -30.03 0.01 -21.21
C GLY A 40 -29.81 -1.51 -21.18
N TYR A 41 -29.34 -2.07 -20.05
CA TYR A 41 -29.10 -3.50 -19.87
C TYR A 41 -29.41 -3.94 -18.42
N ASP A 42 -29.62 -5.22 -18.20
CA ASP A 42 -29.84 -5.78 -16.88
C ASP A 42 -28.50 -6.14 -16.19
N PRO A 43 -28.48 -6.20 -14.83
CA PRO A 43 -27.31 -6.66 -14.10
C PRO A 43 -26.79 -8.01 -14.62
N GLY A 44 -25.50 -8.12 -14.82
CA GLY A 44 -24.87 -9.33 -15.35
C GLY A 44 -24.90 -9.50 -16.88
N GLU A 45 -25.51 -8.58 -17.65
CA GLU A 45 -25.48 -8.59 -19.11
C GLU A 45 -24.30 -7.78 -19.69
N LYS A 46 -23.82 -6.79 -18.94
CA LYS A 46 -22.72 -5.92 -19.32
C LYS A 46 -21.99 -5.45 -18.06
N LEU A 47 -20.68 -5.20 -18.18
CA LEU A 47 -19.91 -4.54 -17.12
C LEU A 47 -20.22 -3.05 -17.11
N THR A 48 -20.52 -2.50 -15.93
CA THR A 48 -20.81 -1.07 -15.77
C THR A 48 -19.54 -0.29 -15.47
N GLY A 49 -19.17 0.67 -16.35
CA GLY A 49 -18.04 1.60 -16.09
C GLY A 49 -18.39 2.66 -15.03
N ALA A 50 -17.38 3.37 -14.52
CA ALA A 50 -17.52 4.31 -13.40
C ALA A 50 -18.61 5.38 -13.63
N ALA A 51 -18.68 5.97 -14.81
CA ALA A 51 -19.73 6.94 -15.15
C ALA A 51 -21.14 6.33 -15.15
N GLY A 52 -21.27 5.06 -15.51
CA GLY A 52 -22.54 4.33 -15.46
C GLY A 52 -22.99 4.07 -14.03
N LEU A 53 -22.08 3.68 -13.15
CA LEU A 53 -22.33 3.49 -11.73
C LEU A 53 -22.87 4.78 -11.10
N THR A 54 -22.17 5.89 -11.27
CA THR A 54 -22.59 7.19 -10.73
C THR A 54 -23.97 7.62 -11.29
N ARG A 55 -24.18 7.51 -12.62
CA ARG A 55 -25.45 7.86 -13.25
C ARG A 55 -26.63 7.07 -12.68
N TYR A 56 -26.45 5.78 -12.41
CA TYR A 56 -27.53 4.98 -11.85
C TYR A 56 -27.85 5.34 -10.39
N ILE A 57 -26.83 5.55 -9.57
CA ILE A 57 -26.96 6.02 -8.17
C ILE A 57 -27.68 7.39 -8.14
N GLU A 58 -27.37 8.31 -9.05
CA GLU A 58 -28.04 9.61 -9.18
C GLU A 58 -29.52 9.45 -9.59
N ALA A 59 -29.82 8.52 -10.50
CA ALA A 59 -31.19 8.25 -10.93
C ALA A 59 -32.04 7.69 -9.77
N LEU A 60 -31.49 6.79 -8.94
CA LEU A 60 -32.17 6.29 -7.75
C LEU A 60 -32.42 7.40 -6.72
N ALA A 61 -31.44 8.26 -6.47
CA ALA A 61 -31.58 9.38 -5.53
C ALA A 61 -32.63 10.40 -5.99
N ALA A 62 -32.71 10.64 -7.31
CA ALA A 62 -33.74 11.51 -7.89
C ALA A 62 -35.16 10.89 -7.78
N ALA A 63 -35.28 9.56 -7.89
CA ALA A 63 -36.54 8.84 -7.75
C ALA A 63 -37.02 8.74 -6.29
N GLU A 64 -36.11 8.58 -5.34
CA GLU A 64 -36.38 8.35 -3.91
C GLU A 64 -35.65 9.34 -2.99
N PRO A 65 -35.78 10.66 -3.16
CA PRO A 65 -35.01 11.67 -2.41
C PRO A 65 -35.32 11.69 -0.90
N ALA A 66 -36.45 11.11 -0.50
CA ALA A 66 -36.82 10.96 0.90
C ALA A 66 -36.07 9.81 1.61
N ARG A 67 -35.57 8.83 0.84
CA ARG A 67 -34.92 7.62 1.39
C ARG A 67 -33.48 7.47 0.98
N MET A 68 -32.96 8.32 0.09
CA MET A 68 -31.59 8.29 -0.40
C MET A 68 -30.97 9.67 -0.52
N LYS A 69 -29.68 9.80 -0.13
CA LYS A 69 -28.90 11.01 -0.33
C LYS A 69 -27.49 10.63 -0.76
N ILE A 70 -26.96 11.32 -1.78
CA ILE A 70 -25.58 11.13 -2.28
C ILE A 70 -24.66 12.14 -1.61
N PHE A 71 -23.42 11.69 -1.35
CA PHE A 71 -22.31 12.49 -0.88
C PHE A 71 -21.12 12.28 -1.81
N GLU A 72 -20.52 13.37 -2.24
CA GLU A 72 -19.20 13.39 -2.86
C GLU A 72 -18.17 13.53 -1.76
N TYR A 73 -17.16 12.63 -1.72
CA TYR A 73 -16.18 12.60 -0.67
C TYR A 73 -14.76 12.86 -1.16
N GLY A 74 -14.52 12.87 -2.47
CA GLY A 74 -13.23 13.15 -3.08
C GLY A 74 -13.21 13.00 -4.59
N GLU A 75 -12.02 13.04 -5.14
CA GLU A 75 -11.73 12.78 -6.56
C GLU A 75 -10.55 11.81 -6.67
N SER A 76 -10.59 10.93 -7.67
CA SER A 76 -9.45 10.08 -8.04
C SER A 76 -8.34 10.89 -8.71
N TRP A 77 -7.17 10.28 -8.92
CA TRP A 77 -6.08 10.95 -9.65
C TRP A 77 -6.46 11.42 -11.05
N GLU A 78 -7.38 10.74 -11.71
CA GLU A 78 -7.86 11.10 -13.05
C GLU A 78 -9.07 12.06 -13.01
N GLY A 79 -9.42 12.59 -11.84
CA GLY A 79 -10.48 13.59 -11.66
C GLY A 79 -11.89 13.00 -11.69
N ARG A 80 -12.04 11.67 -11.46
CA ARG A 80 -13.35 11.06 -11.30
C ARG A 80 -13.87 11.27 -9.89
N LYS A 81 -15.14 11.64 -9.77
CA LYS A 81 -15.79 11.82 -8.48
C LYS A 81 -15.89 10.51 -7.71
N LEU A 82 -15.56 10.57 -6.43
CA LEU A 82 -15.76 9.50 -5.47
C LEU A 82 -17.06 9.82 -4.71
N VAL A 83 -18.04 8.92 -4.77
CA VAL A 83 -19.36 9.14 -4.21
C VAL A 83 -19.82 7.95 -3.38
N TYR A 84 -20.53 8.23 -2.29
CA TYR A 84 -21.31 7.21 -1.60
C TYR A 84 -22.76 7.66 -1.42
N ALA A 85 -23.64 6.69 -1.30
CA ALA A 85 -25.06 6.91 -1.06
C ALA A 85 -25.44 6.52 0.36
N ALA A 86 -26.14 7.40 1.10
CA ALA A 86 -26.82 7.05 2.34
C ALA A 86 -28.26 6.67 2.03
N ILE A 87 -28.65 5.44 2.40
CA ILE A 87 -29.98 4.86 2.17
C ILE A 87 -30.58 4.47 3.53
N GLY A 88 -31.83 4.86 3.77
CA GLY A 88 -32.50 4.56 5.03
C GLY A 88 -33.94 5.03 5.05
N SER A 89 -34.58 4.90 6.21
CA SER A 89 -35.94 5.45 6.41
C SER A 89 -35.95 6.96 6.22
N GLU A 90 -37.09 7.50 5.78
CA GLU A 90 -37.27 8.96 5.60
C GLU A 90 -36.92 9.77 6.85
N PRO A 91 -37.30 9.36 8.11
CA PRO A 91 -36.85 10.05 9.32
C PRO A 91 -35.32 10.08 9.48
N ASN A 92 -34.62 8.99 9.14
CA ASN A 92 -33.16 8.93 9.23
C ASN A 92 -32.49 9.79 8.18
N ILE A 93 -32.98 9.80 6.93
CA ILE A 93 -32.41 10.63 5.85
C ILE A 93 -32.59 12.13 6.16
N ARG A 94 -33.71 12.54 6.76
CA ARG A 94 -33.91 13.94 7.18
C ARG A 94 -32.95 14.42 8.26
N ARG A 95 -32.46 13.54 9.12
CA ARG A 95 -31.61 13.87 10.29
C ARG A 95 -30.16 13.36 10.18
N LEU A 96 -29.62 13.11 8.99
CA LEU A 96 -28.25 12.59 8.82
C LEU A 96 -27.19 13.39 9.58
N GLY A 97 -27.30 14.72 9.63
CA GLY A 97 -26.40 15.59 10.40
C GLY A 97 -26.48 15.34 11.91
N GLU A 98 -27.70 15.14 12.46
CA GLU A 98 -27.92 14.78 13.85
C GLU A 98 -27.35 13.39 14.15
N ILE A 99 -27.55 12.40 13.27
CA ILE A 99 -26.98 11.05 13.43
C ILE A 99 -25.47 11.12 13.50
N LYS A 100 -24.79 11.85 12.56
CA LYS A 100 -23.34 12.04 12.58
C LYS A 100 -22.88 12.66 13.90
N SER A 101 -23.47 13.79 14.31
CA SER A 101 -23.05 14.50 15.54
C SER A 101 -23.30 13.68 16.79
N THR A 102 -24.41 12.94 16.85
CA THR A 102 -24.71 12.03 17.96
C THR A 102 -23.73 10.87 18.02
N MET A 103 -23.38 10.29 16.85
CA MET A 103 -22.41 9.21 16.79
C MET A 103 -21.01 9.66 17.21
N GLN A 104 -20.57 10.86 16.83
CA GLN A 104 -19.30 11.47 17.27
C GLN A 104 -19.27 11.63 18.82
N ARG A 105 -20.37 12.08 19.44
CA ARG A 105 -20.51 12.19 20.89
C ARG A 105 -20.49 10.81 21.55
N PHE A 106 -21.27 9.88 21.03
CA PHE A 106 -21.36 8.51 21.50
C PHE A 106 -20.00 7.79 21.45
N ALA A 107 -19.18 8.08 20.44
CA ALA A 107 -17.89 7.44 20.20
C ALA A 107 -16.76 7.92 21.13
N ASP A 108 -16.96 8.97 21.94
CA ASP A 108 -15.93 9.45 22.88
C ASP A 108 -16.34 9.22 24.35
N PRO A 109 -15.92 8.09 24.95
CA PRO A 109 -16.29 7.73 26.33
C PRO A 109 -15.66 8.65 27.39
N ARG A 110 -14.77 9.56 27.02
CA ARG A 110 -14.24 10.61 27.90
C ARG A 110 -15.23 11.75 28.08
N LYS A 111 -16.13 11.95 27.10
CA LYS A 111 -17.15 13.01 27.06
C LYS A 111 -18.56 12.48 27.30
N THR A 112 -18.80 11.19 27.12
CA THR A 112 -20.09 10.54 27.19
C THR A 112 -20.03 9.39 28.18
N SER A 113 -20.72 9.48 29.29
CA SER A 113 -20.82 8.41 30.31
C SER A 113 -21.60 7.20 29.78
N GLU A 114 -21.44 6.04 30.45
CA GLU A 114 -22.14 4.82 30.02
C GLU A 114 -23.70 4.98 30.10
N SER A 115 -24.22 5.71 31.09
CA SER A 115 -25.65 5.99 31.20
C SER A 115 -26.13 6.90 30.06
N GLU A 116 -25.38 7.92 29.71
CA GLU A 116 -25.68 8.82 28.60
C GLU A 116 -25.59 8.07 27.27
N ALA A 117 -24.55 7.22 27.09
CA ALA A 117 -24.41 6.38 25.90
C ALA A 117 -25.64 5.50 25.68
N ARG A 118 -26.17 4.85 26.73
CA ARG A 118 -27.41 4.06 26.64
C ARG A 118 -28.59 4.90 26.17
N SER A 119 -28.69 6.14 26.61
CA SER A 119 -29.76 7.06 26.17
C SER A 119 -29.60 7.44 24.68
N LEU A 120 -28.39 7.71 24.23
CA LEU A 120 -28.09 8.04 22.84
C LEU A 120 -28.34 6.88 21.87
N MET A 121 -28.06 5.64 22.32
CA MET A 121 -28.29 4.42 21.54
C MET A 121 -29.75 4.26 21.09
N ALA A 122 -30.72 4.75 21.87
CA ALA A 122 -32.13 4.65 21.50
C ALA A 122 -32.46 5.32 20.17
N GLY A 123 -31.80 6.44 19.87
CA GLY A 123 -31.99 7.22 18.65
C GLY A 123 -31.04 6.92 17.49
N LEU A 124 -29.97 6.13 17.68
CA LEU A 124 -28.96 5.85 16.66
C LEU A 124 -29.32 4.62 15.81
N PRO A 125 -29.36 4.70 14.47
CA PRO A 125 -29.35 3.49 13.62
C PRO A 125 -27.98 2.81 13.68
N ALA A 126 -27.91 1.52 13.31
CA ALA A 126 -26.66 0.89 13.01
C ALA A 126 -26.17 1.38 11.63
N ALA A 127 -25.12 2.17 11.58
CA ALA A 127 -24.50 2.55 10.32
C ALA A 127 -23.68 1.38 9.75
N VAL A 128 -23.98 0.96 8.52
CA VAL A 128 -23.29 -0.10 7.80
C VAL A 128 -22.72 0.47 6.52
N TRP A 129 -21.41 0.36 6.33
CA TRP A 129 -20.70 0.78 5.11
C TRP A 129 -20.41 -0.44 4.26
N LEU A 130 -20.92 -0.43 3.02
CA LEU A 130 -20.64 -1.44 2.02
C LEU A 130 -19.75 -0.78 0.95
N SER A 131 -18.53 -1.25 0.85
CA SER A 131 -17.50 -0.70 -0.02
C SER A 131 -17.22 -1.67 -1.15
N TYR A 132 -17.29 -1.20 -2.39
CA TYR A 132 -17.19 -2.01 -3.58
C TYR A 132 -16.09 -1.50 -4.50
N GLY A 133 -15.43 -2.43 -5.22
CA GLY A 133 -14.54 -2.11 -6.33
C GLY A 133 -13.26 -1.36 -5.96
N VAL A 134 -12.62 -1.68 -4.82
CA VAL A 134 -11.26 -1.19 -4.50
C VAL A 134 -10.24 -1.65 -5.53
N HIS A 135 -10.45 -2.84 -6.11
CA HIS A 135 -9.74 -3.31 -7.28
C HIS A 135 -10.65 -3.23 -8.51
N GLY A 136 -10.26 -2.41 -9.49
CA GLY A 136 -11.15 -2.11 -10.62
C GLY A 136 -11.44 -3.27 -11.57
N ASN A 137 -10.60 -4.31 -11.57
CA ASN A 137 -10.78 -5.53 -12.36
C ASN A 137 -11.49 -6.66 -11.61
N GLU A 138 -11.92 -6.45 -10.38
CA GLU A 138 -12.81 -7.29 -9.59
C GLU A 138 -14.24 -6.82 -9.81
N ILE A 139 -14.87 -7.38 -10.83
CA ILE A 139 -15.89 -6.69 -11.61
C ILE A 139 -17.31 -6.74 -11.05
N SER A 140 -17.71 -7.81 -10.35
CA SER A 140 -19.12 -8.04 -10.00
C SER A 140 -19.59 -7.23 -8.80
N SER A 141 -18.69 -6.84 -7.92
CA SER A 141 -19.06 -6.10 -6.70
C SER A 141 -19.73 -4.76 -7.05
N CYS A 142 -19.20 -3.99 -8.00
CA CYS A 142 -19.76 -2.68 -8.36
C CYS A 142 -21.20 -2.78 -8.90
N ASP A 143 -21.50 -3.78 -9.72
CA ASP A 143 -22.87 -3.99 -10.24
C ASP A 143 -23.79 -4.55 -9.14
N ALA A 144 -23.25 -5.31 -8.17
CA ALA A 144 -24.00 -5.73 -6.98
C ALA A 144 -24.36 -4.54 -6.07
N ALA A 145 -23.51 -3.50 -6.02
CA ALA A 145 -23.83 -2.25 -5.32
C ALA A 145 -25.10 -1.59 -5.88
N LEU A 146 -25.20 -1.51 -7.22
CA LEU A 146 -26.37 -0.97 -7.92
C LEU A 146 -27.64 -1.79 -7.61
N LEU A 147 -27.51 -3.11 -7.66
CA LEU A 147 -28.63 -4.02 -7.37
C LEU A 147 -29.07 -3.95 -5.90
N THR A 148 -28.12 -3.83 -4.98
CA THR A 148 -28.38 -3.65 -3.54
C THR A 148 -29.13 -2.35 -3.28
N ALA A 149 -28.69 -1.24 -3.86
CA ALA A 149 -29.36 0.06 -3.73
C ALA A 149 -30.78 0.01 -4.32
N TYR A 150 -30.95 -0.58 -5.51
CA TYR A 150 -32.26 -0.76 -6.15
C TYR A 150 -33.20 -1.59 -5.28
N HIS A 151 -32.78 -2.76 -4.82
CA HIS A 151 -33.58 -3.64 -4.00
C HIS A 151 -34.08 -2.94 -2.73
N LEU A 152 -33.20 -2.27 -2.00
CA LEU A 152 -33.57 -1.54 -0.79
C LEU A 152 -34.63 -0.45 -1.07
N LEU A 153 -34.53 0.28 -2.18
CA LEU A 153 -35.43 1.40 -2.48
C LEU A 153 -36.73 0.95 -3.14
N ALA A 154 -36.68 -0.07 -4.00
CA ALA A 154 -37.79 -0.49 -4.85
C ALA A 154 -38.65 -1.61 -4.25
N ALA A 155 -38.12 -2.48 -3.36
CA ALA A 155 -38.88 -3.59 -2.79
C ALA A 155 -40.11 -3.09 -2.03
N ARG A 156 -41.23 -3.82 -2.20
CA ARG A 156 -42.52 -3.52 -1.57
C ARG A 156 -43.05 -4.75 -0.83
N ASN A 157 -43.64 -4.50 0.35
CA ASN A 157 -44.16 -5.56 1.22
C ASN A 157 -43.10 -6.61 1.57
N ASP A 158 -41.86 -6.18 1.70
CA ASP A 158 -40.72 -7.01 2.10
C ASP A 158 -40.35 -6.69 3.53
N LYS A 159 -40.74 -7.62 4.44
CA LYS A 159 -40.45 -7.46 5.86
C LYS A 159 -38.99 -7.29 6.19
N LEU A 160 -38.07 -7.91 5.40
CA LEU A 160 -36.63 -7.82 5.61
C LEU A 160 -36.15 -6.41 5.35
N VAL A 161 -36.59 -5.80 4.25
CA VAL A 161 -36.25 -4.41 3.90
C VAL A 161 -36.83 -3.43 4.90
N ASP A 162 -38.10 -3.67 5.38
CA ASP A 162 -38.70 -2.84 6.41
C ASP A 162 -37.92 -2.92 7.74
N ASP A 163 -37.49 -4.12 8.15
CA ASP A 163 -36.68 -4.32 9.36
C ASP A 163 -35.31 -3.64 9.23
N ILE A 164 -34.67 -3.70 8.04
CA ILE A 164 -33.42 -2.98 7.76
C ILE A 164 -33.63 -1.47 7.91
N PHE A 165 -34.61 -0.87 7.23
CA PHE A 165 -34.88 0.57 7.29
C PHE A 165 -35.24 1.08 8.69
N SER A 166 -35.86 0.23 9.51
CA SER A 166 -36.23 0.62 10.90
C SER A 166 -35.00 0.75 11.81
N LYS A 167 -33.85 0.10 11.48
CA LYS A 167 -32.73 -0.07 12.43
C LYS A 167 -31.37 0.29 11.84
N VAL A 168 -31.23 0.32 10.52
CA VAL A 168 -29.96 0.48 9.83
C VAL A 168 -29.96 1.76 8.99
N LEU A 169 -28.81 2.41 8.93
CA LEU A 169 -28.45 3.39 7.92
C LEU A 169 -27.41 2.75 7.01
N VAL A 170 -27.74 2.54 5.75
CA VAL A 170 -26.86 1.88 4.78
C VAL A 170 -26.05 2.94 4.03
N LEU A 171 -24.75 2.77 3.98
CA LEU A 171 -23.81 3.62 3.25
C LEU A 171 -23.19 2.74 2.13
N ILE A 172 -23.45 3.08 0.89
CA ILE A 172 -22.97 2.31 -0.29
C ILE A 172 -21.97 3.17 -1.05
N ASP A 173 -20.72 2.73 -1.12
CA ASP A 173 -19.70 3.23 -2.03
C ASP A 173 -19.65 2.29 -3.26
N PRO A 174 -20.16 2.69 -4.43
CA PRO A 174 -20.28 1.79 -5.57
C PRO A 174 -18.97 1.48 -6.28
N THR A 175 -17.93 2.29 -6.07
CA THR A 175 -16.57 2.04 -6.60
C THR A 175 -15.52 2.93 -5.95
N GLN A 176 -14.63 2.33 -5.18
CA GLN A 176 -13.50 3.03 -4.57
C GLN A 176 -12.40 3.39 -5.59
N ASN A 177 -12.28 2.59 -6.67
CA ASN A 177 -11.23 2.74 -7.70
C ASN A 177 -11.84 2.92 -9.10
N PRO A 178 -12.43 4.08 -9.38
CA PRO A 178 -13.05 4.34 -10.69
C PRO A 178 -12.03 4.35 -11.84
N ASP A 179 -10.76 4.70 -11.59
CA ASP A 179 -9.69 4.74 -12.59
C ASP A 179 -9.31 3.31 -13.04
N GLY A 180 -9.11 2.41 -12.07
CA GLY A 180 -8.85 1.00 -12.36
C GLY A 180 -10.07 0.30 -12.99
N ARG A 181 -11.28 0.64 -12.53
CA ARG A 181 -12.53 0.12 -13.09
C ARG A 181 -12.65 0.45 -14.58
N ASP A 182 -12.51 1.70 -14.94
CA ASP A 182 -12.61 2.12 -16.33
C ASP A 182 -11.49 1.54 -17.20
N ARG A 183 -10.27 1.36 -16.64
CA ARG A 183 -9.17 0.70 -17.36
C ARG A 183 -9.55 -0.72 -17.77
N PHE A 184 -10.09 -1.51 -16.85
CA PHE A 184 -10.52 -2.89 -17.15
C PHE A 184 -11.75 -2.92 -18.08
N VAL A 185 -12.80 -2.15 -17.78
CA VAL A 185 -14.04 -2.17 -18.58
C VAL A 185 -13.78 -1.74 -20.03
N ASN A 186 -12.94 -0.72 -20.24
CA ASN A 186 -12.57 -0.30 -21.59
C ASN A 186 -11.79 -1.39 -22.34
N TYR A 187 -10.87 -2.07 -21.66
CA TYR A 187 -10.13 -3.19 -22.25
C TYR A 187 -11.07 -4.35 -22.60
N PHE A 188 -11.95 -4.74 -21.69
CA PHE A 188 -12.96 -5.77 -21.91
C PHE A 188 -13.86 -5.44 -23.12
N ASP A 189 -14.39 -4.22 -23.18
CA ASP A 189 -15.27 -3.78 -24.29
C ASP A 189 -14.54 -3.76 -25.66
N GLN A 190 -13.22 -3.52 -25.67
CA GLN A 190 -12.40 -3.55 -26.89
C GLN A 190 -12.07 -4.96 -27.39
N THR A 191 -11.98 -5.93 -26.47
CA THR A 191 -11.46 -7.28 -26.79
C THR A 191 -12.52 -8.37 -26.79
N ARG A 192 -13.70 -8.12 -26.23
CA ARG A 192 -14.79 -9.10 -26.21
C ARG A 192 -15.27 -9.49 -27.60
N GLY A 193 -15.61 -10.79 -27.77
CA GLY A 193 -16.17 -11.30 -29.02
C GLY A 193 -17.63 -10.88 -29.27
N LEU A 194 -18.19 -11.33 -30.39
CA LEU A 194 -19.58 -11.10 -30.75
C LEU A 194 -20.55 -11.73 -29.72
N VAL A 195 -20.17 -12.86 -29.17
CA VAL A 195 -20.90 -13.59 -28.11
C VAL A 195 -19.95 -13.82 -26.94
N PRO A 196 -20.47 -13.94 -25.70
CA PRO A 196 -19.64 -14.27 -24.56
C PRO A 196 -18.89 -15.59 -24.78
N ASP A 197 -17.58 -15.55 -24.56
CA ASP A 197 -16.71 -16.73 -24.66
C ASP A 197 -16.38 -17.25 -23.26
N SER A 198 -16.54 -18.55 -23.03
CA SER A 198 -16.23 -19.18 -21.74
C SER A 198 -14.78 -19.66 -21.62
N SER A 199 -13.98 -19.59 -22.69
CA SER A 199 -12.57 -20.03 -22.66
C SER A 199 -11.72 -19.17 -21.72
N PRO A 200 -10.94 -19.77 -20.80
CA PRO A 200 -9.97 -19.02 -20.00
C PRO A 200 -8.86 -18.37 -20.83
N LEU A 201 -8.69 -18.76 -22.11
CA LEU A 201 -7.72 -18.20 -23.04
C LEU A 201 -8.24 -16.95 -23.78
N ALA A 202 -9.54 -16.59 -23.63
CA ALA A 202 -10.10 -15.42 -24.31
C ALA A 202 -9.36 -14.13 -23.92
N ALA A 203 -9.03 -13.30 -24.94
CA ALA A 203 -8.28 -12.07 -24.75
C ALA A 203 -8.91 -11.12 -23.73
N GLU A 204 -10.25 -11.09 -23.67
CA GLU A 204 -11.02 -10.23 -22.75
C GLU A 204 -10.69 -10.46 -21.25
N ARG A 205 -10.12 -11.63 -20.90
CA ARG A 205 -9.71 -11.97 -19.52
C ARG A 205 -8.25 -11.69 -19.22
N ASN A 206 -7.43 -11.53 -20.25
CA ASN A 206 -5.99 -11.37 -20.12
C ASN A 206 -5.59 -9.91 -20.35
N GLU A 207 -5.95 -9.07 -19.39
CA GLU A 207 -5.65 -7.64 -19.46
C GLU A 207 -4.14 -7.36 -19.51
N PRO A 208 -3.71 -6.35 -20.29
CA PRO A 208 -2.31 -5.98 -20.38
C PRO A 208 -1.84 -5.30 -19.09
N TRP A 209 -0.53 -5.34 -18.87
CA TRP A 209 0.10 -4.54 -17.82
C TRP A 209 -0.36 -3.06 -17.92
N PRO A 210 -0.65 -2.36 -16.81
CA PRO A 210 -0.51 -2.76 -15.41
C PRO A 210 -1.75 -3.46 -14.83
N GLY A 211 -2.81 -3.66 -15.61
CA GLY A 211 -4.09 -4.18 -15.18
C GLY A 211 -4.99 -3.15 -14.50
N GLY A 212 -6.28 -3.51 -14.35
CA GLY A 212 -7.29 -2.69 -13.70
C GLY A 212 -7.33 -2.80 -12.17
N ARG A 213 -6.52 -3.69 -11.56
CA ARG A 213 -6.45 -3.83 -10.12
C ARG A 213 -6.07 -2.52 -9.43
N VAL A 214 -5.06 -1.86 -9.95
CA VAL A 214 -4.42 -0.68 -9.37
C VAL A 214 -5.03 0.63 -9.86
N ASN A 215 -4.82 1.74 -9.09
CA ASN A 215 -5.26 3.08 -9.49
C ASN A 215 -4.34 3.73 -10.56
N HIS A 216 -4.44 5.06 -10.76
CA HIS A 216 -3.61 5.80 -11.71
C HIS A 216 -2.10 5.67 -11.47
N TYR A 217 -1.67 5.79 -10.21
CA TYR A 217 -0.25 5.65 -9.83
C TYR A 217 0.18 4.20 -9.57
N LEU A 218 -0.63 3.24 -9.98
CA LEU A 218 -0.40 1.79 -9.85
C LEU A 218 -0.30 1.31 -8.41
N PHE A 219 -1.00 1.97 -7.49
CA PHE A 219 -1.14 1.50 -6.12
C PHE A 219 -2.28 0.50 -6.00
N ASP A 220 -2.03 -0.56 -5.25
CA ASP A 220 -3.08 -1.36 -4.65
C ASP A 220 -3.72 -0.54 -3.51
N LEU A 221 -4.93 -0.03 -3.75
CA LEU A 221 -5.62 0.81 -2.77
C LEU A 221 -5.93 0.04 -1.48
N ASN A 222 -6.06 -1.30 -1.56
CA ASN A 222 -6.24 -2.16 -0.40
C ASN A 222 -4.93 -2.48 0.33
N ARG A 223 -3.90 -1.63 0.18
CA ARG A 223 -2.63 -1.66 0.95
C ARG A 223 -2.23 -0.30 1.51
N ASP A 224 -2.98 0.77 1.22
CA ASP A 224 -2.62 2.15 1.54
C ASP A 224 -3.27 2.69 2.83
N TRP A 225 -4.08 1.91 3.52
CA TRP A 225 -4.93 2.37 4.62
C TRP A 225 -4.19 2.82 5.90
N ILE A 226 -2.88 2.60 6.00
CA ILE A 226 -2.06 3.15 7.10
C ILE A 226 -1.18 4.33 6.67
N ALA A 227 -0.81 4.39 5.39
CA ALA A 227 0.09 5.42 4.87
C ALA A 227 -0.68 6.62 4.29
N LEU A 228 -1.90 6.41 3.83
CA LEU A 228 -2.79 7.42 3.22
C LEU A 228 -2.06 8.23 2.14
N THR A 229 -1.36 7.51 1.24
CA THR A 229 -0.62 8.14 0.14
C THR A 229 -1.54 8.47 -1.02
N GLN A 230 -2.63 7.70 -1.19
CA GLN A 230 -3.55 7.83 -2.31
C GLN A 230 -4.78 8.64 -1.93
N PRO A 231 -5.22 9.61 -2.78
CA PRO A 231 -6.36 10.48 -2.47
C PRO A 231 -7.67 9.71 -2.28
N GLU A 232 -7.84 8.60 -3.00
CA GLU A 232 -9.03 7.75 -2.90
C GLU A 232 -9.17 7.20 -1.48
N VAL A 233 -8.12 6.60 -0.93
CA VAL A 233 -8.11 6.01 0.42
C VAL A 233 -8.18 7.09 1.50
N ALA A 234 -7.42 8.18 1.34
CA ALA A 234 -7.42 9.28 2.30
C ALA A 234 -8.81 9.94 2.41
N ALA A 235 -9.50 10.09 1.28
CA ALA A 235 -10.86 10.65 1.23
C ALA A 235 -11.89 9.69 1.86
N GLU A 236 -11.79 8.38 1.61
CA GLU A 236 -12.67 7.38 2.23
C GLU A 236 -12.46 7.30 3.74
N VAL A 237 -11.21 7.26 4.21
CA VAL A 237 -10.88 7.30 5.66
C VAL A 237 -11.49 8.54 6.32
N LYS A 238 -11.43 9.71 5.66
CA LYS A 238 -12.09 10.93 6.15
C LYS A 238 -13.61 10.75 6.27
N ALA A 239 -14.26 10.18 5.25
CA ALA A 239 -15.70 9.93 5.26
C ALA A 239 -16.09 8.89 6.35
N LEU A 240 -15.35 7.81 6.49
CA LEU A 240 -15.55 6.82 7.54
C LEU A 240 -15.41 7.42 8.95
N ARG A 241 -14.46 8.32 9.15
CA ARG A 241 -14.29 9.04 10.43
C ARG A 241 -15.45 9.99 10.76
N GLU A 242 -16.14 10.51 9.75
CA GLU A 242 -17.36 11.31 9.97
C GLU A 242 -18.54 10.46 10.41
N TRP A 243 -18.70 9.26 9.86
CA TRP A 243 -19.82 8.37 10.15
C TRP A 243 -19.58 7.43 11.32
N LEU A 244 -18.34 6.95 11.50
CA LEU A 244 -17.96 5.90 12.44
C LEU A 244 -18.91 4.69 12.32
N PRO A 245 -18.95 4.02 11.14
CA PRO A 245 -19.84 2.90 10.92
C PRO A 245 -19.56 1.78 11.92
N LEU A 246 -20.60 1.04 12.30
CA LEU A 246 -20.48 -0.12 13.19
C LEU A 246 -20.05 -1.37 12.43
N VAL A 247 -20.34 -1.42 11.13
CA VAL A 247 -20.01 -2.52 10.23
C VAL A 247 -19.45 -1.94 8.94
N TYR A 248 -18.36 -2.53 8.46
CA TYR A 248 -17.73 -2.24 7.19
C TYR A 248 -17.53 -3.55 6.42
N VAL A 249 -17.84 -3.56 5.15
CA VAL A 249 -17.58 -4.71 4.26
C VAL A 249 -16.82 -4.24 3.03
N ASP A 250 -15.71 -4.89 2.75
CA ASP A 250 -14.93 -4.74 1.52
C ASP A 250 -15.22 -5.93 0.60
N LEU A 251 -15.79 -5.65 -0.59
CA LEU A 251 -16.26 -6.67 -1.50
C LEU A 251 -15.33 -6.83 -2.70
N HIS A 252 -14.70 -7.99 -2.78
CA HIS A 252 -13.61 -8.35 -3.67
C HIS A 252 -13.92 -9.53 -4.59
N GLU A 253 -12.97 -9.83 -5.49
CA GLU A 253 -12.95 -11.07 -6.27
C GLU A 253 -11.57 -11.76 -6.24
N MET A 254 -11.60 -13.09 -6.25
CA MET A 254 -10.44 -13.98 -6.28
C MET A 254 -10.42 -14.84 -7.56
N SER A 255 -9.61 -15.90 -7.58
CA SER A 255 -9.52 -16.83 -8.72
C SER A 255 -10.89 -17.40 -9.14
N GLY A 256 -11.12 -17.56 -10.45
CA GLY A 256 -12.35 -18.12 -11.03
C GLY A 256 -12.64 -19.55 -10.63
N ASP A 257 -11.61 -20.34 -10.26
CA ASP A 257 -11.75 -21.73 -9.79
C ASP A 257 -12.06 -21.84 -8.28
N SER A 258 -12.22 -20.70 -7.60
CA SER A 258 -12.67 -20.66 -6.20
C SER A 258 -14.20 -20.62 -6.07
N THR A 259 -14.71 -20.34 -4.85
CA THR A 259 -16.15 -20.24 -4.59
C THR A 259 -16.49 -18.84 -4.06
N TYR A 260 -16.87 -18.73 -2.80
CA TYR A 260 -17.09 -17.46 -2.12
C TYR A 260 -16.51 -17.50 -0.72
N PHE A 261 -15.73 -16.48 -0.36
CA PHE A 261 -15.22 -16.30 1.00
C PHE A 261 -16.01 -15.22 1.73
N PHE A 262 -16.29 -15.45 3.00
CA PHE A 262 -16.74 -14.46 3.96
C PHE A 262 -16.23 -14.78 5.36
N THR A 263 -16.25 -13.76 6.23
CA THR A 263 -15.83 -13.87 7.64
C THR A 263 -16.41 -15.12 8.36
N PRO A 264 -15.71 -15.72 9.36
CA PRO A 264 -14.48 -15.21 9.97
C PRO A 264 -13.23 -15.53 9.14
N GLU A 265 -12.28 -14.62 9.26
CA GLU A 265 -10.99 -14.64 8.59
C GLU A 265 -10.09 -15.78 9.10
N ALA A 266 -8.99 -16.06 8.38
CA ALA A 266 -7.94 -16.97 8.80
C ALA A 266 -7.08 -16.38 9.94
N ASP A 267 -6.32 -17.22 10.64
CA ASP A 267 -5.21 -16.79 11.46
C ASP A 267 -4.02 -16.35 10.56
N PRO A 268 -3.21 -15.39 11.02
CA PRO A 268 -3.23 -14.76 12.34
C PRO A 268 -4.13 -13.52 12.39
N TYR A 269 -4.74 -13.29 13.53
CA TYR A 269 -5.36 -12.01 13.85
C TYR A 269 -4.34 -11.05 14.47
N ASN A 270 -4.47 -9.76 14.17
CA ASN A 270 -3.69 -8.73 14.86
C ASN A 270 -4.01 -8.76 16.37
N PRO A 271 -3.01 -8.75 17.27
CA PRO A 271 -3.21 -8.88 18.73
C PRO A 271 -4.00 -7.72 19.34
N HIS A 272 -4.15 -6.59 18.64
CA HIS A 272 -4.94 -5.44 19.07
C HIS A 272 -6.44 -5.57 18.78
N LEU A 273 -6.86 -6.61 18.05
CA LEU A 273 -8.27 -6.97 17.87
C LEU A 273 -8.83 -7.67 19.12
N THR A 274 -9.98 -7.22 19.58
CA THR A 274 -10.58 -7.77 20.79
C THR A 274 -11.26 -9.13 20.55
N ALA A 275 -11.31 -9.96 21.59
CA ALA A 275 -12.06 -11.23 21.53
C ALA A 275 -13.55 -11.03 21.18
N THR A 276 -14.17 -9.92 21.62
CA THR A 276 -15.55 -9.55 21.29
C THR A 276 -15.73 -9.31 19.81
N GLN A 277 -14.78 -8.61 19.14
CA GLN A 277 -14.84 -8.42 17.69
C GLN A 277 -14.76 -9.76 16.97
N ARG A 278 -13.74 -10.60 17.27
CA ARG A 278 -13.58 -11.93 16.65
C ARG A 278 -14.83 -12.81 16.82
N GLN A 279 -15.46 -12.79 18.01
CA GLN A 279 -16.70 -13.53 18.24
C GLN A 279 -17.87 -12.97 17.43
N SER A 280 -17.98 -11.66 17.33
CA SER A 280 -19.07 -10.99 16.62
C SER A 280 -19.01 -11.18 15.11
N LEU A 281 -17.83 -11.37 14.50
CA LEU A 281 -17.69 -11.75 13.10
C LEU A 281 -18.44 -13.03 12.75
N ASN A 282 -18.48 -14.01 13.68
CA ASN A 282 -19.25 -15.24 13.47
C ASN A 282 -20.77 -15.02 13.31
N LEU A 283 -21.33 -13.90 13.79
CA LEU A 283 -22.76 -13.59 13.60
C LEU A 283 -23.05 -13.35 12.12
N PHE A 284 -22.17 -12.59 11.46
CA PHE A 284 -22.27 -12.28 10.03
C PHE A 284 -21.99 -13.50 9.18
N GLY A 285 -20.92 -14.24 9.47
CA GLY A 285 -20.58 -15.48 8.76
C GLY A 285 -21.70 -16.53 8.82
N LYS A 286 -22.31 -16.74 9.98
CA LYS A 286 -23.44 -17.70 10.12
C LYS A 286 -24.68 -17.27 9.36
N ASN A 287 -25.00 -16.00 9.27
CA ASN A 287 -26.14 -15.55 8.49
C ASN A 287 -25.85 -15.61 6.97
N ASN A 288 -24.62 -15.29 6.56
CA ASN A 288 -24.20 -15.51 5.18
C ASN A 288 -24.31 -16.98 4.79
N ALA A 289 -23.79 -17.89 5.62
CA ALA A 289 -23.90 -19.34 5.42
C ALA A 289 -25.38 -19.77 5.26
N LYS A 290 -26.29 -19.31 6.13
CA LYS A 290 -27.73 -19.59 6.03
C LYS A 290 -28.33 -19.17 4.67
N TRP A 291 -27.93 -17.99 4.15
CA TRP A 291 -28.45 -17.53 2.87
C TRP A 291 -27.81 -18.27 1.69
N PHE A 292 -26.52 -18.58 1.77
CA PHE A 292 -25.80 -19.32 0.74
C PHE A 292 -26.30 -20.77 0.66
N ASP A 293 -26.47 -21.44 1.82
CA ASP A 293 -27.07 -22.77 1.88
C ASP A 293 -28.51 -22.79 1.29
N LYS A 294 -29.30 -21.76 1.57
CA LYS A 294 -30.66 -21.63 1.00
C LYS A 294 -30.67 -21.57 -0.53
N TYR A 295 -29.65 -20.93 -1.12
CA TYR A 295 -29.56 -20.77 -2.58
C TYR A 295 -28.66 -21.80 -3.25
N GLY A 296 -27.99 -22.67 -2.47
CA GLY A 296 -27.04 -23.65 -2.98
C GLY A 296 -25.76 -23.03 -3.50
N PHE A 297 -25.26 -21.95 -2.88
CA PHE A 297 -24.01 -21.33 -3.21
C PHE A 297 -22.89 -21.92 -2.34
N ASP A 298 -21.80 -22.33 -2.96
CA ASP A 298 -20.61 -22.82 -2.25
C ASP A 298 -19.80 -21.65 -1.66
N TYR A 299 -19.22 -21.88 -0.46
CA TYR A 299 -18.44 -20.90 0.27
C TYR A 299 -17.40 -21.56 1.18
N PHE A 300 -16.42 -20.76 1.64
CA PHE A 300 -15.47 -21.15 2.66
C PHE A 300 -15.20 -20.01 3.63
N THR A 301 -14.58 -20.31 4.77
CA THR A 301 -14.20 -19.36 5.83
C THR A 301 -12.91 -19.84 6.48
N ARG A 302 -12.17 -18.95 7.15
CA ARG A 302 -10.97 -19.27 7.94
C ARG A 302 -9.80 -19.78 7.11
N GLU A 303 -9.75 -19.41 5.85
CA GLU A 303 -8.69 -19.76 4.92
C GLU A 303 -8.28 -18.53 4.12
N GLU A 304 -7.05 -18.46 3.61
CA GLU A 304 -6.48 -17.44 2.73
C GLU A 304 -6.37 -16.04 3.36
N TYR A 305 -7.46 -15.41 3.74
CA TYR A 305 -7.56 -14.00 4.11
C TYR A 305 -7.50 -13.81 5.62
N ASP A 306 -6.47 -13.11 6.11
CA ASP A 306 -6.27 -12.81 7.52
C ASP A 306 -6.70 -11.37 7.90
N ALA A 307 -6.65 -11.04 9.19
CA ALA A 307 -6.85 -9.71 9.73
C ALA A 307 -5.63 -9.26 10.56
N PHE A 308 -4.42 -9.50 10.04
CA PHE A 308 -3.17 -9.17 10.71
C PHE A 308 -2.60 -7.82 10.27
N TYR A 309 -2.42 -7.58 8.95
CA TYR A 309 -1.93 -6.31 8.42
C TYR A 309 -2.99 -5.21 8.55
N PRO A 310 -2.69 -4.05 9.18
CA PRO A 310 -3.69 -2.99 9.41
C PRO A 310 -3.99 -2.13 8.18
N GLY A 311 -3.29 -2.32 7.09
CA GLY A 311 -3.38 -1.50 5.89
C GLY A 311 -4.43 -1.96 4.86
N TYR A 312 -5.32 -2.91 5.21
CA TYR A 312 -6.47 -3.27 4.39
C TYR A 312 -7.70 -2.42 4.71
N GLY A 313 -8.59 -2.23 3.74
CA GLY A 313 -9.91 -1.63 3.95
C GLY A 313 -10.72 -2.33 5.03
N ALA A 314 -10.73 -3.67 5.01
CA ALA A 314 -11.41 -4.47 6.04
C ALA A 314 -10.65 -4.57 7.38
N SER A 315 -9.44 -4.06 7.51
CA SER A 315 -8.70 -4.06 8.78
C SER A 315 -8.75 -2.72 9.51
N TRP A 316 -8.63 -1.62 8.78
CA TRP A 316 -8.58 -0.28 9.37
C TRP A 316 -9.79 0.05 10.29
N PRO A 317 -11.06 -0.23 9.91
CA PRO A 317 -12.22 0.11 10.75
C PRO A 317 -12.27 -0.69 12.06
N LEU A 318 -11.64 -1.88 12.12
CA LEU A 318 -11.55 -2.69 13.34
C LEU A 318 -10.88 -1.93 14.49
N TYR A 319 -9.89 -1.07 14.19
CA TYR A 319 -9.17 -0.28 15.20
C TYR A 319 -9.95 0.92 15.71
N TYR A 320 -11.12 1.23 15.11
CA TYR A 320 -12.06 2.25 15.57
C TYR A 320 -13.26 1.65 16.31
N GLY A 321 -13.35 0.31 16.39
CA GLY A 321 -14.39 -0.41 17.09
C GLY A 321 -15.49 -0.97 16.21
N ALA A 322 -15.41 -0.79 14.89
CA ALA A 322 -16.30 -1.44 13.94
C ALA A 322 -16.04 -2.95 13.86
N LEU A 323 -16.99 -3.69 13.28
CA LEU A 323 -16.74 -5.01 12.70
C LEU A 323 -16.46 -4.81 11.21
N ALA A 324 -15.30 -5.23 10.75
CA ALA A 324 -14.93 -5.10 9.35
C ALA A 324 -14.61 -6.47 8.77
N MET A 325 -15.00 -6.71 7.52
CA MET A 325 -15.01 -8.02 6.90
C MET A 325 -14.61 -7.91 5.43
N THR A 326 -13.82 -8.86 4.96
CA THR A 326 -13.56 -9.08 3.53
C THR A 326 -14.53 -10.13 3.00
N TYR A 327 -15.16 -9.85 1.85
CA TYR A 327 -15.93 -10.83 1.07
C TYR A 327 -15.27 -11.00 -0.28
N GLU A 328 -15.06 -12.27 -0.70
CA GLU A 328 -14.35 -12.59 -1.93
C GLU A 328 -15.18 -13.53 -2.81
N GLN A 329 -15.49 -13.10 -4.02
CA GLN A 329 -16.21 -13.85 -5.02
C GLN A 329 -15.25 -14.46 -6.04
N ALA A 330 -15.48 -15.68 -6.48
CA ALA A 330 -14.81 -16.22 -7.66
C ALA A 330 -15.06 -15.34 -8.90
N SER A 331 -13.99 -14.84 -9.54
CA SER A 331 -14.10 -13.90 -10.66
C SER A 331 -14.33 -14.59 -11.98
N VAL A 332 -15.21 -14.01 -12.80
CA VAL A 332 -15.38 -14.43 -14.21
C VAL A 332 -14.49 -13.64 -15.17
N ARG A 333 -13.97 -12.50 -14.75
CA ARG A 333 -13.20 -11.55 -15.61
C ARG A 333 -13.78 -11.34 -17.01
N GLY A 334 -15.11 -11.36 -17.11
CA GLY A 334 -15.89 -11.27 -18.34
C GLY A 334 -17.35 -11.58 -18.06
N LEU A 335 -18.10 -12.13 -19.01
CA LEU A 335 -19.51 -12.45 -18.82
C LEU A 335 -19.77 -13.91 -18.45
N VAL A 336 -18.85 -14.82 -18.79
CA VAL A 336 -18.93 -16.25 -18.46
C VAL A 336 -17.55 -16.88 -18.54
N VAL A 337 -17.22 -17.77 -17.61
CA VAL A 337 -15.96 -18.54 -17.64
C VAL A 337 -16.24 -20.02 -17.39
N ARG A 338 -15.52 -20.89 -18.11
CA ARG A 338 -15.46 -22.33 -17.82
C ARG A 338 -14.37 -22.59 -16.80
N ARG A 339 -14.76 -23.18 -15.68
CA ARG A 339 -13.87 -23.56 -14.61
C ARG A 339 -13.10 -24.84 -14.94
N SER A 340 -12.09 -25.15 -14.13
CA SER A 340 -11.28 -26.38 -14.27
C SER A 340 -12.09 -27.68 -14.08
N ASP A 341 -13.21 -27.62 -13.37
CA ASP A 341 -14.17 -28.72 -13.17
C ASP A 341 -15.25 -28.82 -14.27
N ASP A 342 -15.08 -28.09 -15.39
CA ASP A 342 -16.03 -27.99 -16.51
C ASP A 342 -17.36 -27.26 -16.19
N THR A 343 -17.56 -26.74 -14.99
CA THR A 343 -18.73 -25.89 -14.68
C THR A 343 -18.61 -24.52 -15.32
N LEU A 344 -19.75 -23.85 -15.54
CA LEU A 344 -19.78 -22.46 -16.01
C LEU A 344 -20.14 -21.53 -14.86
N LEU A 345 -19.33 -20.51 -14.67
CA LEU A 345 -19.63 -19.39 -13.80
C LEU A 345 -19.99 -18.18 -14.66
N THR A 346 -21.14 -17.54 -14.40
CA THR A 346 -21.56 -16.35 -15.15
C THR A 346 -21.39 -15.07 -14.31
N TYR A 347 -21.23 -13.94 -14.99
CA TYR A 347 -21.17 -12.63 -14.34
C TYR A 347 -22.44 -12.31 -13.55
N ARG A 348 -23.58 -12.78 -14.04
CA ARG A 348 -24.88 -12.65 -13.36
C ARG A 348 -24.91 -13.40 -12.02
N ASP A 349 -24.30 -14.59 -11.95
CA ASP A 349 -24.20 -15.36 -10.71
C ASP A 349 -23.31 -14.63 -9.70
N THR A 350 -22.14 -14.13 -10.13
CA THR A 350 -21.21 -13.42 -9.24
C THR A 350 -21.81 -12.12 -8.69
N VAL A 351 -22.53 -11.35 -9.51
CA VAL A 351 -23.31 -10.18 -9.06
C VAL A 351 -24.36 -10.58 -8.01
N ARG A 352 -25.06 -11.71 -8.24
CA ARG A 352 -26.06 -12.20 -7.31
C ARG A 352 -25.49 -12.64 -5.97
N HIS A 353 -24.34 -13.31 -5.96
CA HIS A 353 -23.69 -13.74 -4.73
C HIS A 353 -23.34 -12.55 -3.84
N HIS A 354 -22.67 -11.52 -4.39
CA HIS A 354 -22.38 -10.29 -3.66
C HIS A 354 -23.63 -9.55 -3.18
N PHE A 355 -24.66 -9.50 -4.01
CA PHE A 355 -25.92 -8.88 -3.63
C PHE A 355 -26.56 -9.62 -2.44
N VAL A 356 -26.62 -10.96 -2.46
CA VAL A 356 -27.17 -11.77 -1.37
C VAL A 356 -26.34 -11.59 -0.09
N ALA A 357 -25.01 -11.59 -0.18
CA ALA A 357 -24.13 -11.34 0.96
C ALA A 357 -24.33 -9.93 1.56
N SER A 358 -24.54 -8.91 0.71
CA SER A 358 -24.83 -7.54 1.15
C SER A 358 -26.15 -7.47 1.94
N ILE A 359 -27.25 -8.07 1.42
CA ILE A 359 -28.53 -8.09 2.12
C ILE A 359 -28.46 -8.90 3.41
N SER A 360 -27.77 -10.04 3.43
CA SER A 360 -27.54 -10.85 4.64
C SER A 360 -26.79 -10.06 5.72
N THR A 361 -25.80 -9.27 5.32
CA THR A 361 -25.05 -8.38 6.22
C THR A 361 -25.98 -7.33 6.87
N LEU A 362 -26.83 -6.69 6.06
CA LEU A 362 -27.79 -5.69 6.54
C LEU A 362 -28.84 -6.31 7.47
N GLU A 363 -29.34 -7.52 7.16
CA GLU A 363 -30.23 -8.30 8.07
C GLU A 363 -29.56 -8.55 9.42
N THR A 364 -28.30 -9.00 9.41
CA THR A 364 -27.53 -9.28 10.62
C THR A 364 -27.32 -8.02 11.45
N ALA A 365 -26.99 -6.90 10.82
CA ALA A 365 -26.82 -5.62 11.49
C ALA A 365 -28.14 -5.12 12.11
N ALA A 366 -29.27 -5.26 11.40
CA ALA A 366 -30.60 -4.90 11.90
C ALA A 366 -31.02 -5.76 13.12
N ALA A 367 -30.76 -7.07 13.06
CA ALA A 367 -31.06 -7.99 14.15
C ALA A 367 -30.21 -7.74 15.39
N ASN A 368 -28.98 -7.22 15.24
CA ASN A 368 -28.01 -7.05 16.32
C ASN A 368 -27.68 -5.58 16.63
N ARG A 369 -28.50 -4.61 16.21
CA ARG A 369 -28.23 -3.17 16.34
C ARG A 369 -27.76 -2.75 17.74
N GLU A 370 -28.48 -3.16 18.78
CA GLU A 370 -28.17 -2.78 20.18
C GLU A 370 -26.84 -3.39 20.64
N LYS A 371 -26.58 -4.65 20.29
CA LYS A 371 -25.30 -5.31 20.58
C LYS A 371 -24.14 -4.57 19.88
N LEU A 372 -24.27 -4.24 18.58
CA LEU A 372 -23.25 -3.54 17.82
C LEU A 372 -22.91 -2.18 18.42
N LEU A 373 -23.91 -1.38 18.79
CA LEU A 373 -23.72 -0.09 19.47
C LEU A 373 -23.03 -0.27 20.82
N THR A 374 -23.50 -1.25 21.62
CA THR A 374 -22.92 -1.53 22.94
C THR A 374 -21.46 -1.96 22.86
N ASP A 375 -21.15 -2.87 21.93
CA ASP A 375 -19.79 -3.38 21.74
C ASP A 375 -18.84 -2.28 21.22
N PHE A 376 -19.31 -1.43 20.31
CA PHE A 376 -18.57 -0.29 19.82
C PHE A 376 -18.22 0.70 20.94
N TYR A 377 -19.19 1.08 21.78
CA TYR A 377 -18.90 1.97 22.90
C TYR A 377 -17.90 1.34 23.87
N ARG A 378 -18.10 0.07 24.24
CA ARG A 378 -17.22 -0.67 25.17
C ARG A 378 -15.81 -0.81 24.62
N TYR A 379 -15.67 -1.08 23.32
CA TYR A 379 -14.36 -1.11 22.65
C TYR A 379 -13.57 0.19 22.89
N ARG A 380 -14.23 1.33 22.68
CA ARG A 380 -13.62 2.65 22.81
C ARG A 380 -13.36 3.02 24.27
N ALA A 381 -14.27 2.66 25.17
CA ALA A 381 -14.11 2.88 26.60
C ALA A 381 -12.94 2.07 27.17
N SER A 382 -12.84 0.78 26.80
CA SER A 382 -11.72 -0.06 27.25
C SER A 382 -10.39 0.41 26.66
N ALA A 383 -10.35 0.91 25.43
CA ALA A 383 -9.14 1.47 24.85
C ALA A 383 -8.60 2.67 25.66
N VAL A 384 -9.48 3.60 26.05
CA VAL A 384 -9.08 4.75 26.90
C VAL A 384 -8.58 4.28 28.25
N GLU A 385 -9.26 3.32 28.88
CA GLU A 385 -8.90 2.80 30.19
C GLU A 385 -7.59 2.02 30.17
N GLU A 386 -7.35 1.20 29.15
CA GLU A 386 -6.08 0.53 28.92
C GLU A 386 -4.93 1.55 28.79
N GLY A 387 -5.12 2.61 27.97
CA GLY A 387 -4.12 3.68 27.82
C GLY A 387 -3.80 4.43 29.11
N ARG A 388 -4.78 4.53 30.04
CA ARG A 388 -4.53 5.10 31.38
C ARG A 388 -3.76 4.15 32.29
N LYS A 389 -3.94 2.84 32.17
CA LYS A 389 -3.40 1.84 33.12
C LYS A 389 -2.05 1.25 32.68
N GLU A 390 -1.81 1.11 31.38
CA GLU A 390 -0.58 0.54 30.86
C GLU A 390 0.66 1.32 31.30
N ALA A 391 1.84 0.66 31.31
CA ALA A 391 3.11 1.28 31.67
C ALA A 391 3.47 2.41 30.69
N VAL A 392 3.25 2.17 29.38
CA VAL A 392 3.41 3.21 28.36
C VAL A 392 2.19 4.12 28.38
N LYS A 393 2.39 5.43 28.57
CA LYS A 393 1.33 6.45 28.59
C LYS A 393 1.22 7.25 27.30
N ALA A 394 2.35 7.41 26.62
CA ALA A 394 2.42 8.16 25.39
C ALA A 394 3.59 7.69 24.51
N PHE A 395 3.52 8.01 23.22
CA PHE A 395 4.68 8.03 22.34
C PHE A 395 5.17 9.47 22.18
N LEU A 396 6.49 9.64 22.29
CA LEU A 396 7.20 10.90 22.08
C LEU A 396 7.89 10.82 20.72
N LEU A 397 7.63 11.79 19.84
CA LEU A 397 8.22 11.88 18.51
C LEU A 397 9.09 13.14 18.46
N PRO A 398 10.37 13.08 18.86
CA PRO A 398 11.27 14.22 18.76
C PRO A 398 11.58 14.54 17.31
N ARG A 399 11.66 15.84 16.98
CA ARG A 399 12.04 16.32 15.65
C ARG A 399 13.57 16.24 15.50
N GLY A 400 14.05 15.02 15.27
CA GLY A 400 15.48 14.73 15.17
C GLY A 400 16.10 15.13 13.82
N ARG A 401 16.92 14.24 13.27
CA ARG A 401 17.68 14.46 12.01
C ARG A 401 16.76 14.82 10.83
N ASP A 402 15.65 14.09 10.64
CA ASP A 402 14.62 14.44 9.68
C ASP A 402 13.37 14.97 10.38
N ALA A 403 13.41 16.26 10.75
CA ALA A 403 12.27 16.92 11.37
C ALA A 403 11.02 16.89 10.46
N SER A 404 11.21 17.00 9.14
CA SER A 404 10.10 16.96 8.18
C SER A 404 9.49 15.56 8.03
N GLY A 405 10.26 14.50 8.20
CA GLY A 405 9.75 13.12 8.28
C GLY A 405 8.91 12.89 9.53
N THR A 406 9.35 13.43 10.68
CA THR A 406 8.57 13.41 11.92
C THR A 406 7.27 14.20 11.79
N ASP A 407 7.30 15.40 11.14
CA ASP A 407 6.11 16.20 10.88
C ASP A 407 5.12 15.45 9.98
N LYS A 408 5.60 14.78 8.92
CA LYS A 408 4.78 13.92 8.04
C LYS A 408 4.12 12.79 8.82
N LEU A 409 4.85 12.08 9.66
CA LEU A 409 4.31 11.01 10.50
C LEU A 409 3.20 11.56 11.42
N ALA A 410 3.46 12.68 12.13
CA ALA A 410 2.46 13.30 12.99
C ALA A 410 1.21 13.72 12.19
N GLY A 411 1.38 14.24 10.97
CA GLY A 411 0.29 14.56 10.04
C GLY A 411 -0.57 13.35 9.68
N ILE A 412 0.05 12.23 9.31
CA ILE A 412 -0.64 10.96 9.00
C ILE A 412 -1.44 10.47 10.22
N LEU A 413 -0.86 10.50 11.42
CA LEU A 413 -1.58 10.12 12.64
C LEU A 413 -2.83 10.98 12.86
N MET A 414 -2.73 12.30 12.64
CA MET A 414 -3.87 13.22 12.75
C MET A 414 -4.93 12.99 11.66
N GLU A 415 -4.54 12.65 10.45
CA GLU A 415 -5.46 12.27 9.37
C GLU A 415 -6.25 11.01 9.73
N HIS A 416 -5.65 10.09 10.48
CA HIS A 416 -6.35 8.97 11.08
C HIS A 416 -7.26 9.33 12.26
N GLY A 417 -7.28 10.59 12.70
CA GLY A 417 -8.06 11.05 13.85
C GLY A 417 -7.43 10.73 15.20
N ILE A 418 -6.16 10.40 15.21
CA ILE A 418 -5.37 10.30 16.42
C ILE A 418 -5.08 11.71 16.95
N GLU A 419 -5.32 11.92 18.22
CA GLU A 419 -5.00 13.20 18.88
C GLU A 419 -3.50 13.28 19.11
N VAL A 420 -2.87 14.28 18.51
CA VAL A 420 -1.45 14.57 18.62
C VAL A 420 -1.26 15.95 19.22
N SER A 421 -0.44 16.05 20.25
CA SER A 421 -0.03 17.32 20.85
C SER A 421 1.42 17.65 20.49
N ARG A 422 1.77 18.95 20.59
CA ARG A 422 3.13 19.46 20.35
C ARG A 422 3.62 20.21 21.60
N ALA A 423 4.86 19.99 21.99
CA ALA A 423 5.46 20.69 23.10
C ALA A 423 5.81 22.15 22.75
N LYS A 424 5.35 23.11 23.55
CA LYS A 424 5.67 24.54 23.42
C LYS A 424 6.98 24.91 24.10
N ALA A 425 7.37 24.16 25.11
CA ALA A 425 8.55 24.37 25.94
C ALA A 425 9.31 23.06 26.13
N PRO A 426 10.59 23.10 26.53
CA PRO A 426 11.33 21.90 26.91
C PRO A 426 10.62 21.19 28.06
N PHE A 427 10.69 19.84 28.05
CA PHE A 427 10.17 19.02 29.14
C PHE A 427 11.06 17.81 29.38
N ARG A 428 10.91 17.16 30.53
CA ARG A 428 11.63 15.93 30.89
C ARG A 428 10.63 14.80 31.12
N THR A 429 11.03 13.59 30.67
CA THR A 429 10.38 12.36 31.07
C THR A 429 11.49 11.32 31.29
N GLY A 430 11.47 10.64 32.44
CA GLY A 430 12.63 9.90 32.92
C GLY A 430 13.85 10.79 33.02
N ASP A 431 15.00 10.29 32.58
CA ASP A 431 16.28 11.02 32.60
C ASP A 431 16.53 11.85 31.33
N LYS A 432 15.64 11.79 30.31
CA LYS A 432 15.85 12.48 29.04
C LYS A 432 15.05 13.79 28.96
N GLU A 433 15.73 14.83 28.43
CA GLU A 433 15.11 16.11 28.09
C GLU A 433 14.72 16.17 26.63
N TYR A 434 13.54 16.74 26.35
CA TYR A 434 12.97 16.87 25.01
C TYR A 434 12.81 18.34 24.66
N ALA A 435 13.21 18.72 23.45
CA ALA A 435 13.12 20.07 22.94
C ALA A 435 11.67 20.48 22.61
N PRO A 436 11.39 21.79 22.57
CA PRO A 436 10.14 22.31 21.99
C PRO A 436 9.93 21.79 20.57
N GLY A 437 8.70 21.56 20.19
CA GLY A 437 8.36 20.98 18.89
C GLY A 437 8.23 19.46 18.88
N THR A 438 8.66 18.77 19.95
CA THR A 438 8.44 17.30 20.10
C THR A 438 6.94 17.03 20.10
N TYR A 439 6.49 16.05 19.29
CA TYR A 439 5.11 15.60 19.32
C TYR A 439 4.89 14.58 20.44
N VAL A 440 3.70 14.60 21.00
CA VAL A 440 3.26 13.69 22.07
C VAL A 440 1.94 13.08 21.70
N VAL A 441 1.90 11.73 21.62
CA VAL A 441 0.71 10.95 21.29
C VAL A 441 0.29 10.17 22.52
N SER A 442 -0.68 10.71 23.27
CA SER A 442 -1.22 10.06 24.48
C SER A 442 -1.98 8.79 24.13
N LEU A 443 -1.79 7.72 24.91
CA LEU A 443 -2.54 6.48 24.73
C LEU A 443 -3.91 6.52 25.40
N ALA A 444 -4.22 7.49 26.27
CA ALA A 444 -5.52 7.65 26.92
C ALA A 444 -6.59 8.25 25.99
N GLN A 445 -6.70 7.71 24.77
CA GLN A 445 -7.66 8.12 23.76
C GLN A 445 -8.30 6.91 23.05
N PRO A 446 -9.49 7.07 22.42
CA PRO A 446 -10.21 5.94 21.80
C PRO A 446 -9.42 5.21 20.71
N ALA A 447 -8.47 5.84 20.04
CA ALA A 447 -7.62 5.27 19.02
C ALA A 447 -6.39 4.50 19.57
N LYS A 448 -6.29 4.25 20.88
CA LYS A 448 -5.15 3.63 21.55
C LYS A 448 -4.61 2.39 20.83
N ARG A 449 -5.49 1.45 20.45
CA ARG A 449 -5.08 0.20 19.81
C ARG A 449 -4.49 0.43 18.42
N PHE A 450 -5.00 1.42 17.68
CA PHE A 450 -4.42 1.79 16.40
C PHE A 450 -3.06 2.49 16.57
N ILE A 451 -2.92 3.37 17.56
CA ILE A 451 -1.63 4.01 17.89
C ILE A 451 -0.58 2.94 18.16
N ARG A 452 -0.90 1.95 19.00
CA ARG A 452 0.00 0.82 19.30
C ARG A 452 0.37 0.04 18.03
N THR A 453 -0.62 -0.26 17.19
CA THR A 453 -0.42 -0.95 15.92
C THR A 453 0.55 -0.21 14.99
N LEU A 454 0.45 1.12 14.91
CA LEU A 454 1.28 1.92 13.99
C LEU A 454 2.67 2.27 14.54
N LEU A 455 2.78 2.49 15.87
CA LEU A 455 4.00 3.05 16.46
C LEU A 455 4.86 2.03 17.22
N ASP A 456 4.30 0.91 17.66
CA ASP A 456 5.10 -0.15 18.27
C ASP A 456 6.10 -0.72 17.24
N PRO A 457 7.35 -0.96 17.65
CA PRO A 457 8.31 -1.58 16.75
C PRO A 457 7.97 -3.05 16.44
N GLN A 458 7.23 -3.73 17.32
CA GLN A 458 6.84 -5.13 17.15
C GLN A 458 5.33 -5.32 17.37
N VAL A 459 4.69 -5.96 16.39
CA VAL A 459 3.32 -6.49 16.50
C VAL A 459 3.42 -8.00 16.23
N PRO A 460 3.48 -8.86 17.28
CA PRO A 460 3.79 -10.27 17.10
C PRO A 460 2.60 -11.04 16.50
N MET A 461 2.90 -12.00 15.63
CA MET A 461 1.98 -13.06 15.25
C MET A 461 1.84 -14.07 16.40
N ASP A 462 0.75 -14.83 16.42
CA ASP A 462 0.53 -15.90 17.38
C ASP A 462 1.63 -16.98 17.26
N ASP A 463 2.21 -17.40 18.40
CA ASP A 463 3.33 -18.37 18.42
C ASP A 463 2.97 -19.73 17.80
N LYS A 464 1.71 -20.17 17.93
CA LYS A 464 1.25 -21.43 17.33
C LYS A 464 1.15 -21.31 15.81
N PHE A 465 0.71 -20.16 15.32
CA PHE A 465 0.70 -19.88 13.89
C PHE A 465 2.11 -19.89 13.32
N VAL A 466 3.06 -19.19 13.97
CA VAL A 466 4.47 -19.18 13.54
C VAL A 466 5.07 -20.59 13.55
N ALA A 467 4.79 -21.41 14.57
CA ALA A 467 5.26 -22.79 14.62
C ALA A 467 4.66 -23.68 13.51
N ALA A 468 3.38 -23.45 13.16
CA ALA A 468 2.74 -24.13 12.04
C ALA A 468 3.37 -23.73 10.70
N GLU A 469 3.66 -22.45 10.50
CA GLU A 469 4.33 -21.94 9.29
C GLU A 469 5.76 -22.48 9.14
N GLU A 470 6.52 -22.60 10.23
CA GLU A 470 7.83 -23.28 10.22
C GLU A 470 7.71 -24.74 9.79
N ALA A 471 6.66 -25.46 10.24
CA ALA A 471 6.43 -26.84 9.82
C ALA A 471 6.03 -26.93 8.32
N ARG A 472 5.15 -26.03 7.84
CA ARG A 472 4.78 -25.92 6.42
C ARG A 472 6.01 -25.67 5.54
N ARG A 473 6.84 -24.70 5.94
CA ARG A 473 8.06 -24.33 5.23
C ARG A 473 9.00 -25.54 5.06
N ARG A 474 9.22 -26.32 6.13
CA ARG A 474 10.04 -27.56 6.08
C ARG A 474 9.48 -28.58 5.11
N LEU A 475 8.16 -28.68 5.02
CA LEU A 475 7.47 -29.59 4.09
C LEU A 475 7.31 -29.01 2.67
N LYS A 476 7.87 -27.81 2.39
CA LYS A 476 7.73 -27.09 1.12
C LYS A 476 6.26 -26.84 0.73
N GLN A 477 5.38 -26.72 1.72
CA GLN A 477 4.00 -26.33 1.52
C GLN A 477 3.89 -24.82 1.35
N ARG A 478 2.79 -24.35 0.75
CA ARG A 478 2.48 -22.93 0.61
C ARG A 478 2.34 -22.29 2.00
N THR A 479 2.92 -21.12 2.19
CA THR A 479 2.73 -20.30 3.39
C THR A 479 1.29 -19.81 3.50
N GLU A 480 0.80 -19.69 4.72
CA GLU A 480 -0.47 -19.01 5.05
C GLU A 480 -0.25 -17.57 5.54
N ILE A 481 0.99 -17.08 5.55
CA ILE A 481 1.25 -15.65 5.73
C ILE A 481 0.78 -14.93 4.46
N TYR A 482 -0.28 -14.13 4.61
CA TYR A 482 -0.97 -13.53 3.46
C TYR A 482 -0.26 -12.29 2.91
N ASP A 483 0.33 -11.44 3.79
CA ASP A 483 1.02 -10.20 3.40
C ASP A 483 2.23 -9.96 4.32
N VAL A 484 2.74 -8.71 4.36
CA VAL A 484 3.88 -8.33 5.21
C VAL A 484 3.60 -8.58 6.70
N THR A 485 4.66 -8.98 7.40
CA THR A 485 4.60 -9.26 8.84
C THR A 485 5.01 -8.07 9.71
N ALA A 486 5.39 -6.94 9.07
CA ALA A 486 5.82 -5.71 9.74
C ALA A 486 5.40 -4.45 8.98
N TRP A 487 5.13 -3.35 9.71
CA TRP A 487 4.66 -2.07 9.16
C TRP A 487 4.92 -0.86 10.07
N SER A 488 5.78 -0.98 11.09
CA SER A 488 6.05 0.13 12.02
C SER A 488 6.45 1.41 11.28
N LEU A 489 5.57 2.42 11.27
CA LEU A 489 5.81 3.67 10.55
C LEU A 489 7.06 4.42 11.04
N PRO A 490 7.36 4.50 12.36
CA PRO A 490 8.61 5.14 12.80
C PRO A 490 9.87 4.49 12.23
N LEU A 491 9.91 3.15 12.16
CA LEU A 491 11.06 2.43 11.58
C LEU A 491 11.17 2.72 10.08
N LEU A 492 10.07 2.62 9.34
CA LEU A 492 10.06 2.85 7.89
C LEU A 492 10.33 4.31 7.51
N PHE A 493 9.97 5.27 8.38
CA PHE A 493 10.31 6.69 8.20
C PHE A 493 11.72 7.03 8.71
N ASN A 494 12.36 6.09 9.40
CA ASN A 494 13.64 6.29 10.09
C ASN A 494 13.61 7.52 11.03
N VAL A 495 12.52 7.64 11.81
CA VAL A 495 12.30 8.66 12.84
C VAL A 495 12.12 8.01 14.21
N GLU A 496 12.43 8.76 15.25
CA GLU A 496 12.30 8.26 16.61
C GLU A 496 10.84 8.26 17.08
N ALA A 497 10.38 7.15 17.66
CA ALA A 497 9.18 7.06 18.47
C ALA A 497 9.53 6.41 19.81
N ILE A 498 9.47 7.19 20.87
CA ILE A 498 9.93 6.78 22.19
C ILE A 498 8.72 6.54 23.09
N ALA A 499 8.62 5.32 23.64
CA ALA A 499 7.60 5.00 24.63
C ALA A 499 7.89 5.75 25.94
N GLY A 500 6.97 6.59 26.37
CA GLY A 500 7.04 7.36 27.61
C GLY A 500 6.06 6.82 28.66
N ASP A 501 6.46 6.85 29.93
CA ASP A 501 5.67 6.44 31.08
C ASP A 501 4.79 7.55 31.66
N THR A 502 4.94 8.77 31.14
CA THR A 502 4.21 9.96 31.57
C THR A 502 3.79 10.80 30.36
N VAL A 503 2.71 11.59 30.52
CA VAL A 503 2.32 12.64 29.59
C VAL A 503 2.73 13.98 30.22
N PRO A 504 3.58 14.82 29.58
CA PRO A 504 4.00 16.07 30.15
C PRO A 504 2.81 17.05 30.29
N GLU A 505 2.68 17.65 31.48
CA GLU A 505 1.59 18.59 31.78
C GLU A 505 2.00 20.05 31.56
N GLY A 506 1.05 20.91 31.18
CA GLY A 506 1.21 22.36 31.09
C GLY A 506 2.04 22.88 29.91
N VAL A 507 2.75 22.00 29.19
CA VAL A 507 3.65 22.36 28.09
C VAL A 507 3.13 21.97 26.71
N LEU A 508 1.98 21.30 26.62
CA LEU A 508 1.40 20.80 25.38
C LEU A 508 0.36 21.75 24.80
N GLU A 509 0.31 21.76 23.46
CA GLU A 509 -0.78 22.35 22.67
C GLU A 509 -1.19 21.37 21.57
N PRO A 510 -2.43 21.45 21.03
CA PRO A 510 -2.81 20.64 19.87
C PRO A 510 -1.86 20.88 18.69
N ALA A 511 -1.42 19.82 18.02
CA ALA A 511 -0.61 19.93 16.82
C ALA A 511 -1.45 20.41 15.62
N ALA A 512 -0.82 21.14 14.68
CA ALA A 512 -1.49 21.53 13.43
C ALA A 512 -1.64 20.29 12.51
N PRO A 513 -2.83 20.09 11.90
CA PRO A 513 -3.10 18.93 11.05
C PRO A 513 -2.48 19.12 9.65
N THR A 514 -1.16 19.08 9.56
CA THR A 514 -0.43 19.19 8.29
C THR A 514 0.74 18.23 8.25
N ARG A 515 1.05 17.69 7.07
CA ARG A 515 2.23 16.85 6.83
C ARG A 515 3.50 17.66 6.56
N ILE A 516 3.36 18.94 6.22
CA ILE A 516 4.48 19.84 5.92
C ILE A 516 4.31 21.12 6.73
N LEU A 517 5.23 21.36 7.64
CA LEU A 517 5.35 22.65 8.31
C LEU A 517 6.19 23.59 7.44
N PRO A 518 5.82 24.89 7.33
CA PRO A 518 6.65 25.86 6.62
C PRO A 518 8.06 25.94 7.19
N GLY A 519 9.05 25.98 6.31
CA GLY A 519 10.43 26.27 6.66
C GLY A 519 10.72 27.76 6.57
N GLU A 520 11.96 28.14 6.86
CA GLU A 520 12.38 29.54 6.91
C GLU A 520 13.82 29.74 6.43
N VAL A 521 14.15 31.01 6.10
CA VAL A 521 15.52 31.44 5.78
C VAL A 521 16.12 32.13 7.01
N HIS A 522 17.18 31.50 7.57
CA HIS A 522 17.97 32.01 8.68
C HIS A 522 19.05 32.97 8.18
N GLY A 523 19.30 34.07 8.90
CA GLY A 523 20.33 35.07 8.57
C GLY A 523 19.94 36.05 7.47
N GLY A 524 18.70 35.97 6.98
CA GLY A 524 18.17 36.99 6.04
C GLY A 524 18.70 36.84 4.61
N GLN A 525 19.10 37.98 3.99
CA GLN A 525 19.58 38.00 2.61
C GLN A 525 21.07 37.64 2.56
N ALA A 526 21.40 36.54 1.84
CA ALA A 526 22.79 36.13 1.62
C ALA A 526 23.49 37.03 0.62
N SER A 527 24.78 37.29 0.82
CA SER A 527 25.66 37.99 -0.14
C SER A 527 26.53 37.03 -0.95
N VAL A 528 26.77 35.77 -0.46
CA VAL A 528 27.62 34.77 -1.11
C VAL A 528 26.83 33.55 -1.55
N ALA A 529 26.11 32.88 -0.63
CA ALA A 529 25.39 31.67 -0.94
C ALA A 529 24.22 31.40 0.04
N TYR A 530 23.25 30.61 -0.39
CA TYR A 530 22.27 29.97 0.48
C TYR A 530 22.69 28.51 0.69
N LEU A 531 22.63 28.04 1.94
CA LEU A 531 23.04 26.72 2.37
C LEU A 531 21.83 25.92 2.88
N VAL A 532 21.71 24.62 2.50
CA VAL A 532 20.62 23.76 2.95
C VAL A 532 21.23 22.48 3.52
N PRO A 533 21.05 22.18 4.82
CA PRO A 533 21.49 20.91 5.38
C PRO A 533 20.80 19.73 4.68
N TRP A 534 21.57 18.73 4.29
CA TRP A 534 21.06 17.53 3.61
C TRP A 534 20.63 16.45 4.60
N GLY A 535 19.77 15.51 4.14
CA GLY A 535 19.36 14.32 4.89
C GLY A 535 17.90 14.37 5.40
N SER A 536 17.15 15.43 5.07
CA SER A 536 15.72 15.53 5.38
C SER A 536 14.86 15.46 4.10
N GLN A 537 13.62 15.03 4.22
CA GLN A 537 12.65 15.07 3.12
C GLN A 537 12.44 16.49 2.60
N ALA A 538 12.44 17.48 3.48
CA ALA A 538 12.32 18.89 3.10
C ALA A 538 13.46 19.35 2.19
N ALA A 539 14.70 18.96 2.49
CA ALA A 539 15.87 19.28 1.64
C ALA A 539 15.74 18.60 0.27
N GLY A 540 15.23 17.34 0.23
CA GLY A 540 14.94 16.65 -1.03
C GLY A 540 13.90 17.36 -1.89
N ARG A 541 12.78 17.80 -1.30
CA ARG A 541 11.75 18.62 -1.99
C ARG A 541 12.32 19.94 -2.49
N LEU A 542 13.14 20.60 -1.69
CA LEU A 542 13.80 21.85 -2.09
C LEU A 542 14.74 21.62 -3.27
N LEU A 543 15.59 20.58 -3.25
CA LEU A 543 16.49 20.26 -4.35
C LEU A 543 15.71 20.03 -5.66
N ALA A 544 14.68 19.21 -5.62
CA ALA A 544 13.82 18.92 -6.76
C ALA A 544 13.19 20.20 -7.33
N ALA A 545 12.63 21.07 -6.46
CA ALA A 545 12.02 22.33 -6.86
C ALA A 545 13.04 23.35 -7.40
N ALA A 546 14.24 23.43 -6.82
CA ALA A 546 15.32 24.30 -7.28
C ALA A 546 15.82 23.90 -8.67
N LEU A 547 16.05 22.59 -8.89
CA LEU A 547 16.47 22.07 -10.20
C LEU A 547 15.39 22.29 -11.27
N ARG A 548 14.11 22.14 -10.94
CA ARG A 548 13.00 22.45 -11.87
C ARG A 548 12.96 23.92 -12.28
N GLN A 549 13.37 24.84 -11.39
CA GLN A 549 13.47 26.27 -11.66
C GLN A 549 14.81 26.66 -12.32
N ASP A 550 15.59 25.68 -12.79
CA ASP A 550 16.91 25.83 -13.43
C ASP A 550 17.95 26.56 -12.54
N LEU A 551 17.77 26.51 -11.21
CA LEU A 551 18.75 27.03 -10.28
C LEU A 551 20.01 26.17 -10.29
N LYS A 552 21.18 26.83 -10.20
CA LYS A 552 22.48 26.17 -10.09
C LYS A 552 22.72 25.78 -8.63
N VAL A 553 22.66 24.48 -8.39
CA VAL A 553 22.84 23.87 -7.08
C VAL A 553 24.14 23.07 -7.10
N SER A 554 24.96 23.26 -6.09
CA SER A 554 26.11 22.39 -5.79
C SER A 554 25.84 21.61 -4.50
N SER A 555 26.49 20.46 -4.36
CA SER A 555 26.40 19.63 -3.15
C SER A 555 27.81 19.22 -2.72
N THR A 556 28.02 19.07 -1.41
CA THR A 556 29.32 18.69 -0.86
C THR A 556 29.39 17.21 -0.51
N ASP A 557 30.55 16.56 -0.73
CA ASP A 557 30.83 15.18 -0.34
C ASP A 557 31.47 15.08 1.06
N LYS A 558 31.74 16.21 1.69
CA LYS A 558 32.34 16.30 3.03
C LYS A 558 31.54 17.29 3.88
N PRO A 559 31.47 17.10 5.20
CA PRO A 559 30.81 18.06 6.07
C PRO A 559 31.64 19.35 6.18
N PHE A 560 30.96 20.44 6.59
CA PHE A 560 31.58 21.70 6.93
C PHE A 560 30.77 22.45 8.02
N THR A 561 31.41 23.44 8.63
CA THR A 561 30.76 24.33 9.59
C THR A 561 30.82 25.77 9.05
N GLN A 562 29.69 26.49 9.05
CA GLN A 562 29.60 27.86 8.63
C GLN A 562 28.77 28.67 9.64
N ASP A 563 29.34 29.78 10.16
CA ASP A 563 28.70 30.62 11.16
C ASP A 563 28.18 29.80 12.38
N GLY A 564 28.99 28.82 12.84
CA GLY A 564 28.67 27.93 13.95
C GLY A 564 27.60 26.83 13.63
N VAL A 565 27.02 26.80 12.42
CA VAL A 565 26.06 25.78 11.99
C VAL A 565 26.82 24.64 11.26
N LYS A 566 26.53 23.40 11.66
CA LYS A 566 27.10 22.21 11.03
C LYS A 566 26.26 21.78 9.83
N PHE A 567 26.90 21.62 8.68
CA PHE A 567 26.32 21.14 7.44
C PHE A 567 26.86 19.74 7.12
N PRO A 568 26.02 18.71 7.14
CA PRO A 568 26.45 17.36 6.85
C PRO A 568 26.84 17.17 5.38
N GLU A 569 27.43 16.02 5.07
CA GLU A 569 27.65 15.57 3.70
C GLU A 569 26.33 15.63 2.89
N GLY A 570 26.41 16.00 1.62
CA GLY A 570 25.26 16.21 0.78
C GLY A 570 24.66 17.62 0.83
N SER A 571 25.03 18.45 1.80
CA SER A 571 24.45 19.78 1.96
C SER A 571 24.55 20.62 0.68
N LEU A 572 23.45 21.34 0.39
CA LEU A 572 23.30 22.08 -0.85
C LEU A 572 23.84 23.49 -0.72
N ILE A 573 24.45 24.00 -1.78
CA ILE A 573 25.05 25.31 -1.88
C ILE A 573 24.52 26.00 -3.13
N LEU A 574 23.75 27.09 -2.96
CA LEU A 574 23.21 27.91 -4.05
C LEU A 574 23.92 29.27 -4.05
N LYS A 575 24.98 29.40 -4.85
CA LYS A 575 25.81 30.62 -4.94
C LYS A 575 25.04 31.77 -5.59
N ILE A 576 25.07 32.98 -4.99
CA ILE A 576 24.41 34.16 -5.53
C ILE A 576 24.93 34.48 -6.94
N ALA A 577 26.25 34.46 -7.14
CA ALA A 577 26.87 34.80 -8.41
C ALA A 577 26.52 33.86 -9.57
N ALA A 578 26.01 32.65 -9.28
CA ALA A 578 25.68 31.66 -10.29
C ALA A 578 24.18 31.57 -10.59
N ASN A 579 23.36 32.32 -9.87
CA ASN A 579 21.90 32.23 -9.89
C ASN A 579 21.25 33.58 -10.23
N PRO A 580 19.96 33.57 -10.62
CA PRO A 580 19.25 34.80 -10.95
C PRO A 580 19.20 35.84 -9.81
N PRO A 581 19.10 37.15 -10.12
CA PRO A 581 19.07 38.23 -9.10
C PRO A 581 17.93 38.11 -8.06
N ASP A 582 16.84 37.43 -8.40
CA ASP A 582 15.67 37.16 -7.54
C ASP A 582 15.82 35.94 -6.65
N LEU A 583 17.04 35.36 -6.55
CA LEU A 583 17.29 34.14 -5.76
C LEU A 583 16.80 34.25 -4.32
N ALA A 584 17.00 35.40 -3.65
CA ALA A 584 16.55 35.58 -2.29
C ALA A 584 15.02 35.37 -2.12
N ALA A 585 14.23 35.92 -3.02
CA ALA A 585 12.77 35.75 -3.01
C ALA A 585 12.36 34.31 -3.34
N ARG A 586 13.10 33.64 -4.22
CA ARG A 586 12.89 32.20 -4.53
C ARG A 586 13.23 31.34 -3.33
N MET A 587 14.31 31.59 -2.63
CA MET A 587 14.69 30.83 -1.43
C MET A 587 13.62 30.97 -0.33
N ALA A 588 13.10 32.16 -0.09
CA ALA A 588 12.03 32.36 0.88
C ALA A 588 10.76 31.54 0.55
N ARG A 589 10.35 31.51 -0.73
CA ARG A 589 9.21 30.68 -1.19
C ARG A 589 9.52 29.18 -1.07
N LEU A 590 10.70 28.77 -1.53
CA LEU A 590 11.10 27.36 -1.46
C LEU A 590 11.20 26.88 -0.01
N ALA A 591 11.71 27.70 0.92
CA ALA A 591 11.72 27.34 2.34
C ALA A 591 10.29 27.09 2.84
N HIS A 592 9.39 28.05 2.61
CA HIS A 592 7.99 27.96 3.03
C HIS A 592 7.29 26.71 2.45
N ASP A 593 7.38 26.51 1.12
CA ASP A 593 6.59 25.50 0.41
C ASP A 593 7.12 24.07 0.65
N THR A 594 8.43 23.92 0.87
CA THR A 594 9.07 22.60 1.04
C THR A 594 9.29 22.20 2.50
N GLY A 595 9.17 23.17 3.43
CA GLY A 595 9.49 22.97 4.84
C GLY A 595 11.00 22.99 5.14
N ALA A 596 11.85 23.39 4.18
CA ALA A 596 13.30 23.37 4.37
C ALA A 596 13.79 24.58 5.16
N HIS A 597 14.76 24.37 6.05
CA HIS A 597 15.52 25.44 6.69
C HIS A 597 16.72 25.80 5.82
N ILE A 598 16.84 27.05 5.46
CA ILE A 598 17.89 27.61 4.58
C ILE A 598 18.73 28.60 5.37
N TYR A 599 20.02 28.60 5.20
CA TYR A 599 20.95 29.48 5.93
C TYR A 599 21.67 30.41 4.99
N ALA A 600 21.62 31.72 5.24
CA ALA A 600 22.31 32.73 4.47
C ALA A 600 23.80 32.77 4.85
N ALA A 601 24.70 32.57 3.88
CA ALA A 601 26.14 32.72 4.07
C ALA A 601 26.62 34.02 3.41
N ASN A 602 27.33 34.86 4.18
CA ASN A 602 27.89 36.13 3.74
C ASN A 602 29.40 36.05 3.46
N SER A 603 29.98 34.88 3.64
CA SER A 603 31.38 34.56 3.31
C SER A 603 31.48 33.18 2.70
N GLY A 604 32.43 33.01 1.79
CA GLY A 604 32.85 31.66 1.32
C GLY A 604 33.92 31.03 2.20
N TRP A 605 34.37 31.72 3.26
CA TRP A 605 35.26 31.19 4.29
C TRP A 605 34.42 30.39 5.29
N VAL A 606 34.72 29.10 5.42
CA VAL A 606 34.03 28.23 6.40
C VAL A 606 34.83 28.12 7.68
N ASP A 607 34.16 27.91 8.82
CA ASP A 607 34.79 27.81 10.14
C ASP A 607 35.61 26.51 10.26
N ASP A 608 35.09 25.41 9.65
CA ASP A 608 35.73 24.09 9.63
C ASP A 608 35.27 23.29 8.40
N GLY A 609 36.12 22.36 7.91
CA GLY A 609 35.79 21.50 6.79
C GLY A 609 36.11 22.12 5.42
N VAL A 610 35.28 21.84 4.40
CA VAL A 610 35.55 22.18 3.00
C VAL A 610 34.89 23.48 2.58
N ASN A 611 35.61 24.37 1.90
CA ASN A 611 35.09 25.60 1.33
C ASN A 611 34.29 25.34 0.05
N PHE A 612 33.45 26.30 -0.37
CA PHE A 612 32.53 26.18 -1.50
C PHE A 612 33.22 26.03 -2.89
N GLY A 613 34.50 26.17 -2.95
CA GLY A 613 35.31 25.94 -4.15
C GLY A 613 36.14 24.65 -4.11
N SER A 614 35.97 23.81 -3.08
CA SER A 614 36.68 22.56 -2.93
C SER A 614 36.35 21.56 -4.05
N ARG A 615 37.31 20.68 -4.37
CA ARG A 615 37.08 19.51 -5.23
C ARG A 615 35.97 18.55 -4.72
N TRP A 616 35.64 18.64 -3.44
CA TRP A 616 34.56 17.85 -2.81
C TRP A 616 33.16 18.48 -2.99
N VAL A 617 33.10 19.64 -3.68
CA VAL A 617 31.84 20.31 -4.01
C VAL A 617 31.52 20.07 -5.48
N VAL A 618 30.50 19.25 -5.71
CA VAL A 618 30.07 18.87 -7.07
C VAL A 618 28.86 19.69 -7.49
N THR A 619 28.79 20.08 -8.77
CA THR A 619 27.61 20.74 -9.31
C THR A 619 26.59 19.71 -9.75
N LEU A 620 25.36 19.81 -9.21
CA LEU A 620 24.27 18.93 -9.56
C LEU A 620 23.69 19.31 -10.93
N LYS A 621 23.44 18.31 -11.76
CA LYS A 621 22.74 18.47 -13.04
C LYS A 621 21.23 18.32 -12.79
N LYS A 622 20.41 18.99 -13.59
CA LYS A 622 18.96 18.72 -13.66
C LYS A 622 18.78 17.44 -14.49
N PRO A 623 18.57 16.25 -13.88
CA PRO A 623 18.54 15.02 -14.65
C PRO A 623 17.21 14.85 -15.37
N ALA A 624 17.23 14.43 -16.62
CA ALA A 624 16.09 13.77 -17.23
C ALA A 624 16.11 12.30 -16.80
N ILE A 625 15.02 11.83 -16.21
CA ILE A 625 14.91 10.51 -15.62
C ILE A 625 14.01 9.63 -16.49
N ALA A 626 14.55 8.53 -17.03
CA ALA A 626 13.75 7.45 -17.59
C ALA A 626 13.38 6.45 -16.49
N LEU A 627 12.13 6.03 -16.45
CA LEU A 627 11.62 4.98 -15.57
C LEU A 627 11.13 3.83 -16.43
N ALA A 628 11.72 2.64 -16.28
CA ALA A 628 11.22 1.47 -16.99
C ALA A 628 9.75 1.20 -16.64
N TRP A 629 8.96 0.96 -17.67
CA TRP A 629 7.52 0.85 -17.61
C TRP A 629 7.07 -0.34 -18.45
N ASP A 630 6.00 -1.03 -18.06
CA ASP A 630 5.55 -2.22 -18.75
C ASP A 630 6.29 -3.51 -18.28
N ILE A 631 5.90 -4.68 -18.80
CA ILE A 631 6.60 -5.94 -18.51
C ILE A 631 8.10 -5.79 -18.87
N PRO A 632 9.06 -6.18 -18.01
CA PRO A 632 8.92 -7.09 -16.87
C PRO A 632 8.78 -6.42 -15.49
N THR A 633 8.50 -5.11 -15.41
CA THR A 633 8.40 -4.40 -14.12
C THR A 633 7.19 -4.86 -13.32
N GLN A 634 7.35 -4.99 -12.02
CA GLN A 634 6.22 -5.07 -11.10
C GLN A 634 5.52 -3.71 -11.05
N SER A 635 4.21 -3.69 -11.31
CA SER A 635 3.44 -2.44 -11.37
C SER A 635 3.50 -1.64 -10.08
N ALA A 636 3.45 -2.30 -8.92
CA ALA A 636 3.54 -1.66 -7.61
C ALA A 636 4.88 -0.94 -7.40
N SER A 637 6.01 -1.55 -7.77
CA SER A 637 7.34 -0.93 -7.68
C SER A 637 7.49 0.26 -8.65
N ALA A 638 7.04 0.08 -9.90
CA ALA A 638 7.06 1.15 -10.91
C ALA A 638 6.18 2.34 -10.48
N GLY A 639 4.99 2.06 -9.97
CA GLY A 639 4.05 3.07 -9.49
C GLY A 639 4.56 3.81 -8.26
N ALA A 640 5.05 3.08 -7.24
CA ALA A 640 5.60 3.68 -6.03
C ALA A 640 6.83 4.56 -6.35
N THR A 641 7.73 4.10 -7.21
CA THR A 641 8.89 4.88 -7.66
C THR A 641 8.48 6.16 -8.38
N ARG A 642 7.51 6.08 -9.30
CA ARG A 642 6.95 7.25 -9.98
C ARG A 642 6.32 8.22 -8.98
N PHE A 643 5.52 7.71 -8.07
CA PHE A 643 4.82 8.50 -7.05
C PHE A 643 5.81 9.24 -6.12
N VAL A 644 6.84 8.54 -5.63
CA VAL A 644 7.88 9.16 -4.80
C VAL A 644 8.52 10.33 -5.53
N LEU A 645 8.98 10.16 -6.76
CA LEU A 645 9.60 11.24 -7.52
C LEU A 645 8.61 12.37 -7.86
N GLU A 646 7.43 12.06 -8.41
CA GLU A 646 6.48 13.06 -8.91
C GLU A 646 5.65 13.72 -7.82
N ARG A 647 5.22 12.97 -6.79
CA ARG A 647 4.27 13.46 -5.79
C ARG A 647 4.90 13.80 -4.46
N GLN A 648 5.83 12.99 -3.96
CA GLN A 648 6.50 13.32 -2.70
C GLN A 648 7.57 14.40 -2.88
N TYR A 649 8.34 14.34 -3.99
CA TYR A 649 9.42 15.30 -4.25
C TYR A 649 9.12 16.28 -5.38
N GLY A 650 8.03 16.12 -6.11
CA GLY A 650 7.60 17.06 -7.15
C GLY A 650 8.53 17.09 -8.36
N TYR A 651 9.26 16.02 -8.69
CA TYR A 651 10.18 15.96 -9.81
C TYR A 651 9.67 15.03 -10.93
N PRO A 652 9.59 15.51 -12.19
CA PRO A 652 9.00 14.74 -13.29
C PRO A 652 9.89 13.57 -13.70
N VAL A 653 9.26 12.46 -14.08
CA VAL A 653 9.91 11.31 -14.70
C VAL A 653 9.26 11.00 -16.04
N THR A 654 9.99 10.30 -16.92
CA THR A 654 9.47 9.81 -18.20
C THR A 654 9.32 8.29 -18.12
N PRO A 655 8.10 7.75 -17.99
CA PRO A 655 7.87 6.32 -18.14
C PRO A 655 8.24 5.87 -19.56
N VAL A 656 9.11 4.88 -19.69
CA VAL A 656 9.61 4.36 -20.97
C VAL A 656 9.35 2.86 -21.03
N ARG A 657 8.60 2.40 -22.03
CA ARG A 657 8.35 0.97 -22.20
C ARG A 657 9.65 0.17 -22.36
N ALA A 658 9.71 -1.03 -21.80
CA ALA A 658 10.91 -1.87 -21.86
C ALA A 658 11.39 -2.09 -23.31
N SER A 659 10.49 -2.29 -24.27
CA SER A 659 10.81 -2.40 -25.69
C SER A 659 11.47 -1.14 -26.27
N GLN A 660 11.13 0.05 -25.77
CA GLN A 660 11.73 1.31 -26.20
C GLN A 660 13.10 1.56 -25.53
N LEU A 661 13.33 1.01 -24.33
CA LEU A 661 14.65 1.03 -23.70
C LEU A 661 15.68 0.24 -24.53
N ALA A 662 15.23 -0.81 -25.19
CA ALA A 662 16.10 -1.65 -26.02
C ALA A 662 16.59 -0.96 -27.30
N THR A 663 15.85 0.02 -27.85
CA THR A 663 16.12 0.56 -29.21
C THR A 663 16.06 2.08 -29.29
N GLY A 664 15.48 2.77 -28.30
CA GLY A 664 15.25 4.21 -28.33
C GLY A 664 16.52 5.01 -27.98
N ASP A 665 16.59 6.27 -28.41
CA ASP A 665 17.69 7.17 -28.05
C ASP A 665 17.64 7.54 -26.56
N LEU A 666 18.55 6.96 -25.76
CA LEU A 666 18.71 7.21 -24.34
C LEU A 666 19.64 8.41 -24.03
N SER A 667 20.29 9.02 -25.01
CA SER A 667 21.30 10.08 -24.81
C SER A 667 20.77 11.31 -24.05
N LYS A 668 19.46 11.59 -24.15
CA LYS A 668 18.80 12.69 -23.45
C LYS A 668 18.51 12.42 -21.98
N PHE A 669 18.59 11.18 -21.53
CA PHE A 669 18.40 10.81 -20.14
C PHE A 669 19.74 10.71 -19.41
N GLN A 670 19.82 11.23 -18.20
CA GLN A 670 20.98 11.12 -17.31
C GLN A 670 20.80 9.98 -16.32
N VAL A 671 19.55 9.60 -16.05
CA VAL A 671 19.22 8.52 -15.10
C VAL A 671 18.23 7.56 -15.72
N LEU A 672 18.47 6.26 -15.57
CA LEU A 672 17.54 5.18 -15.87
C LEU A 672 17.25 4.42 -14.57
N VAL A 673 15.99 4.40 -14.15
CA VAL A 673 15.54 3.60 -13.02
C VAL A 673 14.86 2.33 -13.54
N LEU A 674 15.31 1.18 -13.05
CA LEU A 674 14.70 -0.13 -13.27
C LEU A 674 13.97 -0.54 -11.99
N PRO A 675 12.62 -0.41 -11.92
CA PRO A 675 11.84 -0.91 -10.80
C PRO A 675 12.01 -2.42 -10.59
N SER A 676 11.64 -2.92 -9.42
CA SER A 676 11.61 -4.35 -9.17
C SER A 676 10.82 -5.09 -10.26
N GLY A 677 11.34 -6.22 -10.69
CA GLY A 677 10.73 -7.05 -11.72
C GLY A 677 11.72 -8.12 -12.20
N GLY A 678 11.18 -9.25 -12.61
CA GLY A 678 11.98 -10.36 -13.10
C GLY A 678 12.25 -10.27 -14.60
N ASN A 679 13.26 -11.02 -15.06
CA ASN A 679 13.49 -11.33 -16.47
C ASN A 679 13.68 -10.12 -17.43
N TYR A 680 14.32 -9.05 -16.96
CA TYR A 680 14.74 -7.94 -17.82
C TYR A 680 15.64 -8.41 -18.98
N VAL A 681 16.46 -9.46 -18.77
CA VAL A 681 17.31 -10.04 -19.82
C VAL A 681 16.48 -10.48 -21.02
N ALA A 682 15.40 -11.23 -20.80
CA ALA A 682 14.54 -11.69 -21.89
C ALA A 682 13.74 -10.55 -22.53
N ALA A 683 13.29 -9.57 -21.73
CA ALA A 683 12.51 -8.43 -22.23
C ALA A 683 13.33 -7.48 -23.11
N LEU A 684 14.61 -7.28 -22.80
CA LEU A 684 15.51 -6.39 -23.53
C LEU A 684 16.22 -7.10 -24.70
N GLY A 685 16.48 -8.39 -24.56
CA GLY A 685 17.28 -9.14 -25.49
C GLY A 685 18.75 -8.67 -25.56
N GLU A 686 19.59 -9.37 -26.32
CA GLU A 686 21.03 -9.08 -26.45
C GLU A 686 21.30 -7.64 -26.92
N ASN A 687 20.65 -7.20 -27.99
CA ASN A 687 20.84 -5.84 -28.53
C ASN A 687 20.43 -4.74 -27.51
N GLY A 688 19.36 -4.94 -26.74
CA GLY A 688 18.92 -4.00 -25.73
C GLY A 688 19.87 -3.96 -24.53
N ILE A 689 20.45 -5.08 -24.15
CA ILE A 689 21.49 -5.16 -23.11
C ILE A 689 22.69 -4.33 -23.52
N ASP A 690 23.23 -4.53 -24.74
CA ASP A 690 24.38 -3.79 -25.25
C ASP A 690 24.08 -2.30 -25.34
N HIS A 691 22.88 -1.94 -25.81
CA HIS A 691 22.43 -0.55 -25.86
C HIS A 691 22.43 0.14 -24.49
N ILE A 692 21.94 -0.51 -23.46
CA ILE A 692 21.97 0.02 -22.07
C ILE A 692 23.40 0.10 -21.55
N LYS A 693 24.25 -0.93 -21.80
CA LYS A 693 25.69 -0.92 -21.43
C LYS A 693 26.43 0.25 -22.04
N ASP A 694 26.22 0.48 -23.33
CA ASP A 694 26.86 1.58 -24.05
C ASP A 694 26.43 2.94 -23.48
N TRP A 695 25.14 3.11 -23.18
CA TRP A 695 24.63 4.32 -22.57
C TRP A 695 25.20 4.54 -21.15
N VAL A 696 25.30 3.50 -20.32
CA VAL A 696 25.95 3.60 -19.01
C VAL A 696 27.42 3.98 -19.21
N ASN A 697 28.15 3.27 -20.06
CA ASN A 697 29.57 3.51 -20.32
C ASN A 697 29.83 4.94 -20.85
N ALA A 698 28.88 5.53 -21.55
CA ALA A 698 28.91 6.91 -22.02
C ALA A 698 28.66 7.97 -20.93
N GLY A 699 28.32 7.59 -19.72
CA GLY A 699 28.12 8.49 -18.57
C GLY A 699 26.70 8.46 -17.95
N GLY A 700 25.87 7.51 -18.35
CA GLY A 700 24.54 7.28 -17.78
C GLY A 700 24.61 6.77 -16.34
N THR A 701 23.62 7.09 -15.54
CA THR A 701 23.42 6.54 -14.18
C THR A 701 22.26 5.56 -14.22
N ILE A 702 22.51 4.27 -13.97
CA ILE A 702 21.47 3.24 -13.86
C ILE A 702 21.20 2.91 -12.39
N VAL A 703 19.92 2.84 -12.00
CA VAL A 703 19.48 2.53 -10.64
C VAL A 703 18.52 1.36 -10.73
N ALA A 704 18.90 0.18 -10.19
CA ALA A 704 18.05 -1.01 -10.15
C ALA A 704 17.52 -1.25 -8.75
N LEU A 705 16.23 -1.64 -8.65
CA LEU A 705 15.52 -1.84 -7.40
C LEU A 705 15.05 -3.29 -7.27
N GLY A 706 15.21 -3.89 -6.08
CA GLY A 706 14.72 -5.22 -5.77
C GLY A 706 15.21 -6.29 -6.75
N GLU A 707 14.29 -7.04 -7.35
CA GLU A 707 14.62 -8.14 -8.28
C GLU A 707 15.37 -7.68 -9.55
N ALA A 708 15.24 -6.39 -9.94
CA ALA A 708 15.98 -5.86 -11.10
C ALA A 708 17.51 -5.85 -10.89
N VAL A 709 18.00 -6.00 -9.65
CA VAL A 709 19.43 -6.20 -9.36
C VAL A 709 19.97 -7.46 -10.01
N GLY A 710 19.14 -8.51 -10.13
CA GLY A 710 19.47 -9.73 -10.86
C GLY A 710 19.82 -9.49 -12.34
N PHE A 711 19.24 -8.49 -12.99
CA PHE A 711 19.63 -8.06 -14.34
C PHE A 711 21.06 -7.55 -14.36
N LEU A 712 21.43 -6.64 -13.46
CA LEU A 712 22.78 -6.06 -13.40
C LEU A 712 23.86 -7.11 -13.08
N ALA A 713 23.51 -8.12 -12.28
CA ALA A 713 24.38 -9.22 -11.87
C ALA A 713 24.48 -10.35 -12.90
N ASN A 714 23.61 -10.37 -13.93
CA ASN A 714 23.60 -11.41 -14.94
C ASN A 714 24.93 -11.41 -15.72
N LYS A 715 25.46 -12.59 -16.05
CA LYS A 715 26.77 -12.78 -16.70
C LYS A 715 26.86 -12.10 -18.07
N ASP A 716 25.78 -12.06 -18.82
CA ASP A 716 25.73 -11.45 -20.15
C ASP A 716 25.62 -9.92 -20.07
N VAL A 717 25.05 -9.39 -18.98
CA VAL A 717 24.96 -7.96 -18.68
C VAL A 717 26.26 -7.45 -18.04
N ALA A 718 26.73 -8.10 -16.99
CA ALA A 718 27.98 -7.84 -16.29
C ALA A 718 28.22 -6.35 -15.88
N LEU A 719 27.16 -5.67 -15.46
CA LEU A 719 27.25 -4.30 -14.93
C LEU A 719 27.61 -4.26 -13.45
N LEU A 720 27.36 -5.34 -12.70
CA LEU A 720 27.81 -5.55 -11.32
C LEU A 720 28.49 -6.91 -11.16
N ASP A 721 29.68 -6.92 -10.57
CA ASP A 721 30.44 -8.14 -10.28
C ASP A 721 30.00 -8.76 -8.96
N ILE A 722 28.73 -9.20 -8.91
CA ILE A 722 28.08 -9.89 -7.81
C ILE A 722 27.31 -11.10 -8.34
N ALA A 723 26.93 -12.02 -7.44
CA ALA A 723 26.11 -13.16 -7.79
C ALA A 723 24.94 -13.30 -6.83
N GLN A 724 23.80 -13.78 -7.31
CA GLN A 724 22.70 -14.21 -6.45
C GLN A 724 23.07 -15.55 -5.81
N GLU A 725 22.81 -15.69 -4.52
CA GLU A 725 23.15 -16.88 -3.75
C GLU A 725 22.00 -17.90 -3.73
N ASN A 726 22.37 -19.18 -3.71
CA ASN A 726 21.44 -20.25 -3.34
C ASN A 726 21.22 -20.25 -1.82
N ALA A 727 20.22 -21.00 -1.35
CA ALA A 727 19.94 -21.17 0.07
C ALA A 727 21.15 -21.78 0.82
N LEU A 728 21.35 -21.33 2.08
CA LEU A 728 22.37 -21.89 2.95
C LEU A 728 22.19 -23.39 3.13
N ARG A 729 23.30 -24.14 3.09
CA ARG A 729 23.39 -25.54 3.49
C ARG A 729 24.16 -25.62 4.81
N GLU A 730 23.56 -26.22 5.84
CA GLU A 730 24.28 -26.48 7.07
C GLU A 730 25.25 -27.65 6.82
N GLY A 731 26.57 -27.38 6.90
CA GLY A 731 27.61 -28.39 6.79
C GLY A 731 28.57 -28.28 5.59
N ASP A 732 28.43 -27.29 4.72
CA ASP A 732 29.25 -27.13 3.49
C ASP A 732 30.67 -26.54 3.71
N ASP A 733 31.21 -26.55 4.94
CA ASP A 733 32.58 -26.06 5.22
C ASP A 733 33.70 -27.02 4.79
N LYS A 734 33.43 -28.17 4.19
CA LYS A 734 34.48 -29.07 3.70
C LYS A 734 34.11 -29.80 2.40
N ASP A 735 34.89 -29.48 1.37
CA ASP A 735 35.12 -30.25 0.15
C ASP A 735 33.90 -30.95 -0.49
N ASP A 736 33.16 -30.23 -1.32
CA ASP A 736 32.37 -30.80 -2.41
C ASP A 736 33.31 -31.51 -3.42
N LYS A 737 33.77 -32.69 -3.10
CA LYS A 737 34.06 -33.67 -4.14
C LYS A 737 32.70 -34.11 -4.71
N LYS A 738 32.29 -33.46 -5.83
CA LYS A 738 31.22 -33.98 -6.68
C LYS A 738 31.53 -35.46 -6.93
N ASP A 739 30.75 -36.33 -6.33
CA ASP A 739 30.68 -37.73 -6.79
C ASP A 739 30.15 -37.67 -8.22
N LYS A 740 31.08 -37.66 -9.17
CA LYS A 740 30.72 -37.76 -10.59
C LYS A 740 30.05 -39.10 -10.77
N ALA A 741 28.81 -39.08 -11.25
CA ALA A 741 28.18 -40.26 -11.77
C ALA A 741 29.13 -40.91 -12.81
N ASP A 742 29.26 -42.23 -12.77
CA ASP A 742 29.92 -42.98 -13.81
C ASP A 742 29.14 -42.73 -15.11
N GLU A 743 29.76 -42.03 -16.05
CA GLU A 743 29.12 -41.60 -17.31
C GLU A 743 28.59 -42.76 -18.14
N ASP A 744 29.14 -43.98 -17.96
CA ASP A 744 28.75 -45.16 -18.71
C ASP A 744 27.57 -45.91 -18.08
N THR A 745 27.35 -45.82 -16.77
CA THR A 745 26.32 -46.62 -16.07
C THR A 745 25.26 -45.79 -15.39
N GLY A 746 25.45 -44.47 -15.25
CA GLY A 746 24.56 -43.59 -14.50
C GLY A 746 24.46 -43.92 -13.00
N ARG A 747 25.41 -44.72 -12.47
CA ARG A 747 25.43 -45.14 -11.07
C ARG A 747 26.36 -44.26 -10.27
N VAL A 748 25.99 -43.99 -9.02
CA VAL A 748 26.81 -43.27 -8.03
C VAL A 748 27.19 -44.22 -6.89
N PRO A 749 28.31 -43.96 -6.17
CA PRO A 749 28.66 -44.72 -4.97
C PRO A 749 27.52 -44.72 -3.95
N GLY A 750 27.34 -45.89 -3.26
CA GLY A 750 26.34 -45.99 -2.19
C GLY A 750 26.73 -45.11 -1.00
N THR A 751 25.77 -44.34 -0.46
CA THR A 751 25.95 -43.54 0.75
C THR A 751 24.99 -43.99 1.85
N THR A 752 25.43 -43.89 3.11
CA THR A 752 24.59 -44.20 4.26
C THR A 752 23.94 -42.90 4.78
N ILE A 753 22.62 -42.90 4.90
CA ILE A 753 21.86 -41.84 5.57
C ILE A 753 21.61 -42.34 7.00
N ALA A 754 22.23 -41.69 8.00
CA ALA A 754 22.28 -42.20 9.36
C ALA A 754 21.09 -41.77 10.23
N ASN A 755 20.45 -40.66 9.89
CA ASN A 755 19.35 -40.06 10.64
C ASN A 755 18.50 -39.13 9.74
N GLU A 756 17.41 -38.66 10.29
CA GLU A 756 16.43 -37.80 9.57
C GLU A 756 17.04 -36.45 9.07
N SER A 757 17.94 -35.86 9.86
CA SER A 757 18.66 -34.64 9.42
C SER A 757 19.55 -34.88 8.21
N ASP A 758 20.20 -36.07 8.12
CA ASP A 758 21.02 -36.44 6.97
C ASP A 758 20.14 -36.78 5.76
N PHE A 759 18.93 -37.33 5.99
CA PHE A 759 17.94 -37.52 4.94
C PHE A 759 17.46 -36.20 4.37
N GLU A 760 17.10 -35.21 5.24
CA GLU A 760 16.72 -33.88 4.82
C GLU A 760 17.82 -33.22 3.99
N LYS A 761 19.09 -33.35 4.39
CA LYS A 761 20.24 -32.81 3.62
C LYS A 761 20.38 -33.51 2.27
N ALA A 762 20.24 -34.83 2.23
CA ALA A 762 20.39 -35.62 1.00
C ALA A 762 19.27 -35.39 -0.02
N THR A 763 18.09 -34.97 0.46
CA THR A 763 16.92 -34.68 -0.41
C THR A 763 16.81 -33.21 -0.82
N LYS A 764 17.61 -32.32 -0.23
CA LYS A 764 17.61 -30.87 -0.56
C LYS A 764 18.16 -30.64 -1.97
N ALA A 765 17.47 -29.83 -2.77
CA ALA A 765 17.89 -29.53 -4.14
C ALA A 765 19.24 -28.79 -4.18
N ASN A 766 20.10 -29.10 -5.16
CA ASN A 766 21.44 -28.49 -5.26
C ASN A 766 21.43 -27.00 -5.60
N SER A 767 20.35 -26.49 -6.20
CA SER A 767 20.17 -25.11 -6.65
C SER A 767 18.94 -24.47 -6.02
N GLU A 768 18.60 -24.83 -4.77
CA GLU A 768 17.47 -24.25 -4.07
C GLU A 768 17.74 -22.77 -3.76
N LEU A 769 16.76 -21.90 -4.05
CA LEU A 769 16.80 -20.50 -3.65
C LEU A 769 16.44 -20.36 -2.17
N PRO A 770 16.87 -19.25 -1.51
CA PRO A 770 16.42 -18.94 -0.16
C PRO A 770 14.90 -18.91 -0.06
N ASP A 771 14.36 -19.22 1.11
CA ASP A 771 12.92 -19.07 1.35
C ASP A 771 12.51 -17.60 1.21
N VAL A 772 11.26 -17.38 0.80
CA VAL A 772 10.73 -16.01 0.64
C VAL A 772 10.69 -15.30 2.00
N ALA A 773 11.26 -14.12 2.09
CA ALA A 773 11.12 -13.25 3.26
C ALA A 773 9.68 -12.71 3.29
N PRO A 774 8.94 -12.93 4.39
CA PRO A 774 7.51 -12.59 4.44
C PRO A 774 7.24 -11.13 4.88
N GLY A 775 7.97 -10.17 4.31
CA GLY A 775 7.77 -8.76 4.58
C GLY A 775 8.16 -8.37 6.03
N ALA A 776 9.43 -8.48 6.38
CA ALA A 776 9.99 -8.04 7.66
C ALA A 776 10.73 -6.70 7.50
N ILE A 777 10.69 -5.84 8.51
CA ILE A 777 11.54 -4.66 8.57
C ILE A 777 12.91 -5.07 9.08
N VAL A 778 13.93 -4.87 8.25
CA VAL A 778 15.31 -5.23 8.55
C VAL A 778 16.20 -4.01 8.73
N ARG A 779 17.17 -4.14 9.62
CA ARG A 779 18.12 -3.11 9.97
C ARG A 779 19.37 -3.24 9.12
N ALA A 780 19.87 -2.11 8.59
CA ALA A 780 21.06 -2.07 7.79
C ALA A 780 22.00 -0.93 8.24
N ARG A 781 23.31 -1.17 8.13
CA ARG A 781 24.38 -0.23 8.47
C ARG A 781 24.80 0.56 7.25
N VAL A 782 24.91 1.84 7.43
CA VAL A 782 25.33 2.80 6.40
C VAL A 782 26.84 3.03 6.49
N ARG A 783 27.54 2.89 5.37
CA ARG A 783 28.96 3.24 5.27
C ARG A 783 29.12 4.77 5.30
N PRO A 784 29.89 5.33 6.24
CA PRO A 784 30.14 6.76 6.27
C PRO A 784 31.05 7.21 5.11
N ASP A 785 31.18 8.53 4.92
CA ASP A 785 32.14 9.15 4.00
C ASP A 785 31.99 8.72 2.52
N TYR A 786 30.79 8.45 2.07
CA TYR A 786 30.53 8.09 0.67
C TYR A 786 29.39 8.93 0.08
N TRP A 787 29.56 9.38 -1.15
CA TRP A 787 28.61 10.30 -1.79
C TRP A 787 27.16 9.79 -1.81
N LEU A 788 26.97 8.47 -2.01
CA LEU A 788 25.63 7.84 -2.08
C LEU A 788 24.93 7.78 -0.71
N THR A 789 25.72 7.75 0.36
CA THR A 789 25.21 7.67 1.75
C THR A 789 25.11 9.03 2.44
N ALA A 790 25.46 10.11 1.73
CA ALA A 790 25.41 11.46 2.27
C ALA A 790 24.05 11.81 2.85
N GLY A 791 24.01 12.37 4.07
CA GLY A 791 22.79 12.71 4.77
C GLY A 791 22.00 11.54 5.36
N ALA A 792 22.35 10.30 5.07
CA ALA A 792 21.78 9.14 5.74
C ALA A 792 22.36 9.03 7.17
N GLY A 793 21.59 8.48 8.12
CA GLY A 793 22.10 8.16 9.45
C GLY A 793 22.99 6.93 9.41
N GLU A 794 23.53 6.51 10.57
CA GLU A 794 24.34 5.29 10.69
C GLU A 794 23.54 4.01 10.37
N ILE A 795 22.23 4.07 10.59
CA ILE A 795 21.30 2.96 10.42
C ILE A 795 20.12 3.42 9.54
N VAL A 796 19.71 2.53 8.66
CA VAL A 796 18.46 2.63 7.91
C VAL A 796 17.69 1.32 8.04
N TYR A 797 16.39 1.40 7.72
CA TYR A 797 15.50 0.25 7.75
C TYR A 797 14.91 0.03 6.36
N ALA A 798 14.85 -1.24 5.94
CA ALA A 798 14.28 -1.64 4.67
C ALA A 798 13.20 -2.70 4.89
N MET A 799 12.23 -2.76 3.99
CA MET A 799 11.29 -3.87 3.91
C MET A 799 11.96 -5.02 3.15
N ALA A 800 12.15 -6.16 3.81
CA ALA A 800 12.68 -7.36 3.17
C ALA A 800 11.52 -8.21 2.65
N GLU A 801 11.44 -8.33 1.34
CA GLU A 801 10.50 -9.18 0.62
C GLU A 801 11.24 -10.03 -0.43
N GLY A 802 10.65 -11.17 -0.82
CA GLY A 802 11.27 -12.00 -1.84
C GLY A 802 12.36 -12.93 -1.31
N ARG A 803 13.23 -13.40 -2.20
CA ARG A 803 14.24 -14.44 -1.90
C ARG A 803 15.63 -14.14 -2.46
N ALA A 804 15.82 -12.96 -3.01
CA ALA A 804 17.09 -12.60 -3.65
C ALA A 804 18.11 -12.12 -2.61
N ILE A 805 19.19 -12.88 -2.44
CA ILE A 805 20.33 -12.51 -1.59
C ILE A 805 21.56 -12.49 -2.50
N PHE A 806 22.37 -11.42 -2.42
CA PHE A 806 23.50 -11.22 -3.30
C PHE A 806 24.84 -11.23 -2.53
N THR A 807 25.90 -11.72 -3.20
CA THR A 807 27.26 -11.61 -2.66
C THR A 807 27.69 -10.15 -2.56
N PRO A 808 28.54 -9.79 -1.56
CA PRO A 808 29.14 -8.47 -1.53
C PRO A 808 30.04 -8.21 -2.75
N ILE A 809 29.97 -6.99 -3.30
CA ILE A 809 30.93 -6.57 -4.34
C ILE A 809 32.32 -6.41 -3.76
N LYS A 810 33.36 -6.80 -4.51
CA LYS A 810 34.75 -6.64 -4.10
C LYS A 810 35.16 -5.17 -4.14
N SER A 811 36.09 -4.77 -3.24
CA SER A 811 36.50 -3.36 -3.05
C SER A 811 37.20 -2.74 -4.25
N ASP A 812 37.78 -3.55 -5.13
CA ASP A 812 38.38 -3.13 -6.42
C ASP A 812 37.35 -3.00 -7.56
N LYS A 813 36.12 -3.45 -7.35
CA LYS A 813 35.02 -3.43 -8.32
C LYS A 813 33.92 -2.43 -7.98
N GLY A 814 33.76 -2.11 -6.69
CA GLY A 814 32.70 -1.20 -6.24
C GLY A 814 32.64 -1.02 -4.74
N VAL A 815 31.51 -0.49 -4.28
CA VAL A 815 31.30 -0.16 -2.87
C VAL A 815 29.98 -0.76 -2.40
N ASN A 816 30.02 -1.53 -1.31
CA ASN A 816 28.83 -1.89 -0.51
C ASN A 816 28.50 -0.67 0.37
N ALA A 817 27.66 0.21 -0.13
CA ALA A 817 27.34 1.49 0.51
C ALA A 817 26.47 1.31 1.76
N VAL A 818 25.55 0.34 1.72
CA VAL A 818 24.73 -0.07 2.86
C VAL A 818 24.68 -1.59 2.89
N TYR A 819 24.77 -2.17 4.09
CA TYR A 819 24.74 -3.63 4.28
C TYR A 819 23.92 -3.99 5.50
N PHE A 820 23.27 -5.15 5.47
CA PHE A 820 22.45 -5.66 6.57
C PHE A 820 23.25 -5.83 7.85
N ASP A 821 22.62 -5.64 9.00
CA ASP A 821 23.25 -5.79 10.31
C ASP A 821 23.52 -7.27 10.65
N ALA A 822 24.18 -7.53 11.75
CA ALA A 822 24.42 -8.88 12.26
C ALA A 822 23.10 -9.64 12.47
N ALA A 823 23.12 -10.95 12.32
CA ALA A 823 21.93 -11.81 12.32
C ALA A 823 21.02 -11.64 13.57
N ASP A 824 21.63 -11.39 14.75
CA ASP A 824 20.95 -11.13 16.01
C ASP A 824 20.30 -9.75 16.09
N LYS A 825 20.70 -8.79 15.24
CA LYS A 825 20.21 -7.40 15.18
C LYS A 825 19.47 -7.09 13.89
N LEU A 826 19.42 -8.06 12.96
CA LEU A 826 18.89 -7.84 11.61
C LEU A 826 17.41 -7.48 11.60
N VAL A 827 16.59 -8.23 12.33
CA VAL A 827 15.12 -8.04 12.32
C VAL A 827 14.76 -6.95 13.32
N ALA A 828 14.28 -5.82 12.79
CA ALA A 828 13.75 -4.72 13.60
C ALA A 828 12.26 -4.89 13.91
N SER A 829 11.50 -5.51 13.00
CA SER A 829 10.06 -5.79 13.15
C SER A 829 9.64 -6.95 12.26
N GLY A 830 8.61 -7.67 12.68
CA GLY A 830 8.02 -8.77 11.93
C GLY A 830 8.76 -10.10 12.06
N HIS A 831 8.53 -10.98 11.10
CA HIS A 831 9.06 -12.35 11.07
C HIS A 831 10.02 -12.55 9.90
N LEU A 832 11.15 -13.23 10.17
CA LEU A 832 12.10 -13.66 9.16
C LEU A 832 12.67 -15.03 9.56
N TRP A 833 12.73 -15.95 8.62
CA TRP A 833 13.22 -17.31 8.82
C TRP A 833 14.67 -17.33 9.35
N ALA A 834 14.99 -18.27 10.21
CA ALA A 834 16.30 -18.31 10.87
C ALA A 834 17.45 -18.42 9.86
N GLU A 835 17.27 -19.20 8.78
CA GLU A 835 18.25 -19.36 7.71
C GLU A 835 18.44 -18.05 6.92
N ASN A 836 17.35 -17.35 6.61
CA ASN A 836 17.42 -16.04 5.95
C ASN A 836 18.17 -15.02 6.82
N ARG A 837 17.92 -15.00 8.14
CA ARG A 837 18.67 -14.10 9.06
C ARG A 837 20.18 -14.36 9.03
N LYS A 838 20.58 -15.63 9.04
CA LYS A 838 21.99 -16.01 8.96
C LYS A 838 22.60 -15.60 7.61
N GLN A 839 21.90 -15.86 6.52
CA GLN A 839 22.40 -15.64 5.18
C GLN A 839 22.42 -14.15 4.79
N MET A 840 21.41 -13.39 5.18
CA MET A 840 21.35 -11.94 4.89
C MET A 840 22.35 -11.13 5.71
N ALA A 841 22.78 -11.62 6.88
CA ALA A 841 23.72 -10.88 7.74
C ALA A 841 24.97 -10.44 6.95
N PHE A 842 25.28 -9.13 7.02
CA PHE A 842 26.39 -8.47 6.33
C PHE A 842 26.34 -8.53 4.78
N LYS A 843 25.26 -9.01 4.18
CA LYS A 843 25.06 -8.91 2.72
C LYS A 843 24.67 -7.46 2.34
N PRO A 844 24.93 -7.04 1.10
CA PRO A 844 24.68 -5.68 0.68
C PRO A 844 23.17 -5.41 0.52
N LEU A 845 22.75 -4.22 1.01
CA LEU A 845 21.45 -3.62 0.70
C LEU A 845 21.57 -2.60 -0.42
N VAL A 846 22.64 -1.78 -0.41
CA VAL A 846 22.91 -0.79 -1.48
C VAL A 846 24.33 -0.94 -1.98
N ILE A 847 24.46 -1.09 -3.29
CA ILE A 847 25.74 -1.26 -3.98
C ILE A 847 25.92 -0.12 -4.98
N SER A 848 27.15 0.35 -5.14
CA SER A 848 27.51 1.26 -6.23
C SER A 848 28.81 0.82 -6.89
N ALA A 849 28.84 0.89 -8.23
CA ALA A 849 30.01 0.62 -9.05
C ALA A 849 30.12 1.62 -10.20
N ALA A 850 31.35 1.84 -10.69
CA ALA A 850 31.58 2.57 -11.92
C ALA A 850 31.55 1.59 -13.11
N SER A 851 30.96 2.01 -14.24
CA SER A 851 31.01 1.30 -15.51
C SER A 851 31.34 2.31 -16.63
N GLY A 852 32.55 2.21 -17.21
CA GLY A 852 33.02 3.24 -18.12
C GLY A 852 33.08 4.61 -17.44
N ARG A 853 32.32 5.58 -18.00
CA ARG A 853 32.15 6.93 -17.41
C ARG A 853 30.90 7.03 -16.50
N GLY A 854 30.04 6.02 -16.51
CA GLY A 854 28.75 6.02 -15.81
C GLY A 854 28.83 5.40 -14.43
N ILE A 855 27.66 5.41 -13.79
CA ILE A 855 27.45 4.91 -12.43
C ILE A 855 26.34 3.84 -12.45
N VAL A 856 26.60 2.75 -11.75
CA VAL A 856 25.61 1.69 -11.47
C VAL A 856 25.29 1.73 -9.98
N VAL A 857 24.00 1.81 -9.65
CA VAL A 857 23.49 1.73 -8.28
C VAL A 857 22.46 0.60 -8.20
N ALA A 858 22.57 -0.24 -7.19
CA ALA A 858 21.64 -1.33 -6.94
C ALA A 858 21.11 -1.27 -5.50
N PHE A 859 19.80 -1.37 -5.38
CA PHE A 859 19.11 -1.58 -4.10
C PHE A 859 18.56 -2.99 -4.10
N THR A 860 19.06 -3.88 -3.25
CA THR A 860 18.64 -5.29 -3.22
C THR A 860 17.23 -5.50 -2.68
N GLU A 861 16.72 -4.53 -1.92
CA GLU A 861 15.30 -4.38 -1.57
C GLU A 861 14.76 -3.08 -2.17
N ASP A 862 13.43 -2.99 -2.38
CA ASP A 862 12.82 -1.80 -2.98
C ASP A 862 12.79 -0.62 -1.98
N PRO A 863 13.57 0.48 -2.21
CA PRO A 863 13.58 1.63 -1.31
C PRO A 863 12.26 2.42 -1.32
N ASN A 864 11.42 2.23 -2.31
CA ASN A 864 10.16 2.94 -2.51
C ASN A 864 8.93 2.10 -2.15
N PHE A 865 9.11 1.00 -1.44
CA PHE A 865 8.06 0.05 -1.08
C PHE A 865 6.77 0.77 -0.62
N ARG A 866 5.67 0.58 -1.37
CA ARG A 866 4.35 1.18 -1.15
C ARG A 866 4.38 2.69 -0.86
N ALA A 867 5.47 3.41 -1.25
CA ALA A 867 5.73 4.83 -1.00
C ALA A 867 5.62 5.28 0.47
N PHE A 868 5.81 4.37 1.43
CA PHE A 868 5.90 4.71 2.85
C PHE A 868 7.21 4.23 3.53
N ASN A 869 8.23 3.82 2.74
CA ASN A 869 9.58 3.54 3.25
C ASN A 869 10.45 4.80 3.16
N ASP A 870 9.99 5.89 3.77
CA ASP A 870 10.58 7.24 3.65
C ASP A 870 12.04 7.32 4.13
N GLY A 871 12.43 6.46 5.09
CA GLY A 871 13.80 6.38 5.61
C GLY A 871 14.85 6.00 4.56
N MET A 872 14.44 5.34 3.48
CA MET A 872 15.31 4.99 2.35
C MET A 872 15.38 6.08 1.28
N ASN A 873 14.48 7.07 1.30
CA ASN A 873 14.37 8.07 0.23
C ASN A 873 15.65 8.89 0.05
N VAL A 874 16.37 9.22 1.14
CA VAL A 874 17.62 9.98 1.03
C VAL A 874 18.67 9.25 0.19
N LEU A 875 18.78 7.93 0.32
CA LEU A 875 19.69 7.11 -0.49
C LEU A 875 19.22 7.05 -1.96
N PHE A 876 17.93 6.90 -2.18
CA PHE A 876 17.35 6.89 -3.51
C PHE A 876 17.53 8.25 -4.23
N LEU A 877 17.30 9.37 -3.53
CA LEU A 877 17.52 10.72 -4.07
C LEU A 877 19.00 10.97 -4.35
N ASN A 878 19.92 10.47 -3.50
CA ASN A 878 21.36 10.54 -3.81
C ASN A 878 21.70 9.79 -5.11
N ALA A 879 21.15 8.58 -5.30
CA ALA A 879 21.35 7.84 -6.55
C ALA A 879 20.85 8.62 -7.77
N VAL A 880 19.67 9.23 -7.70
CA VAL A 880 19.00 9.93 -8.80
C VAL A 880 19.60 11.30 -9.07
N PHE A 881 19.82 12.12 -8.04
CA PHE A 881 20.24 13.53 -8.23
C PHE A 881 21.75 13.75 -8.12
N ARG A 882 22.45 12.95 -7.32
CA ARG A 882 23.91 13.07 -7.16
C ARG A 882 24.70 12.09 -8.03
N GLY A 883 24.12 10.94 -8.38
CA GLY A 883 24.74 9.97 -9.29
C GLY A 883 25.28 10.60 -10.58
N PRO A 884 24.49 11.39 -11.34
CA PRO A 884 24.96 12.04 -12.57
C PRO A 884 26.09 13.06 -12.36
N ALA A 885 26.29 13.60 -11.16
CA ALA A 885 27.41 14.49 -10.83
C ALA A 885 28.69 13.73 -10.51
N HIS A 886 28.60 12.45 -10.16
CA HIS A 886 29.72 11.54 -9.91
C HIS A 886 30.08 10.66 -11.13
N ALA A 887 29.25 10.65 -12.17
CA ALA A 887 29.59 10.11 -13.49
C ALA A 887 30.72 10.98 -14.15
N ARG A 888 31.70 10.33 -14.83
CA ARG A 888 32.92 10.99 -15.36
C ARG A 888 32.74 11.54 -16.78
#